data_e2c5f6c95cd9ebba7309a465cbe06760
#
_entry.id   e2c5f6c95cd9ebba7309a465cbe06760
#
_cell.length_a   1.000
_cell.length_b   1.000
_cell.length_c   1.000
_cell.angle_alpha   90.00
_cell.angle_beta   90.00
_cell.angle_gamma   90.00
#
_symmetry.space_group_name_H-M   'P 1'
#
loop_
_entity.id
_entity.type
_entity.pdbx_description
1 polymer ?
#
loop_
_entity_poly.entity_id
_entity_poly.type
_entity_poly.pdbx_seq_one_letter_code
_entity_poly.pdbx_strand_id
1 'polypeptide(L)'
;MKKLLSLALVIVMMLTLVACPKKPPVPTGPQLPAEFDLEYAQGTVLRMATGYNNNKTGITFTAGNGIPEGGITLADGKTYLTGDLKPTWAELQNILNVKFEDKWTGAGSAEKEFKVWAEKLGEVDMVAGSASILNENGVAGKLVNIAEYLDHMPNFRAYLEANPIVRLSITGSTDNGAIYFSPYFDGVDDIERMPLMRVDWVVKLLDGAGEFTAAESKNLAAAVYTPYMPTSGTVEVDVVKADGSGVEKVTKNYNVAGNIVDKMNKALAQGTVTGVQAVNMLRKYIDEAYNGYYGTTRSNLFVGQNAAWDADELVALLRCVVANPKTLNDTDKIEGIFSRNDDDTQRKMDMFKFAGTLFGVRGLESRQDYLYVGADGELHDARQEEATYIALERMNAMAKEGLISSSFVKNEAESSATMLENDKGFMHYDYNQTQTVLNETKLQEGEKYMAVMVPVARWNDGTGEQFFRFTESWRSVKTDGWAISLAGVGNDTNKLHAALALIDYAYSREGQILMSYGPDAFIKHDAQGKMVMFDFNGQQWPVIADATYEELWDKADGNYTNYARFYLGSTLSFVKSQSFEYQCTHKVGKEGAGYISKAIGYGLIKHPKLALTENPWWTSIPTVLPTTKQENDMIASYTELGSEGKFGTKKGKVNIFVDIIASGYSGENVPGDRAATLTALRNTWNGANYLEIKNDAWARLQAFYEELNK
;
A
#
# COMPACT_ATOMS: atom_id res chain seq x y z
N MET A 1 -6.52 54.93 12.20
CA MET A 1 -7.69 54.01 12.27
C MET A 1 -7.58 52.75 11.37
N LYS A 2 -7.14 52.84 10.12
CA LYS A 2 -7.02 51.64 9.24
C LYS A 2 -6.01 50.57 9.72
N LYS A 3 -4.91 50.97 10.39
CA LYS A 3 -3.90 50.03 10.91
C LYS A 3 -4.34 49.30 12.22
N LEU A 4 -5.21 49.91 13.00
CA LEU A 4 -5.78 49.27 14.20
C LEU A 4 -6.89 48.26 13.86
N LEU A 5 -7.63 48.47 12.78
CA LEU A 5 -8.62 47.50 12.30
C LEU A 5 -7.99 46.24 11.73
N SER A 6 -6.84 46.38 11.03
CA SER A 6 -6.10 45.21 10.50
C SER A 6 -5.50 44.34 11.61
N LEU A 7 -5.05 44.95 12.70
CA LEU A 7 -4.50 44.20 13.84
C LEU A 7 -5.59 43.49 14.64
N ALA A 8 -6.77 44.09 14.77
CA ALA A 8 -7.91 43.46 15.44
C ALA A 8 -8.46 42.27 14.60
N LEU A 9 -8.43 42.34 13.27
CA LEU A 9 -8.87 41.26 12.40
C LEU A 9 -7.91 40.07 12.45
N VAL A 10 -6.59 40.32 12.53
CA VAL A 10 -5.57 39.27 12.66
C VAL A 10 -5.64 38.59 14.02
N ILE A 11 -5.93 39.34 15.10
CA ILE A 11 -6.06 38.78 16.45
C ILE A 11 -7.37 37.94 16.54
N VAL A 12 -8.44 38.33 15.89
CA VAL A 12 -9.68 37.55 15.83
C VAL A 12 -9.49 36.30 14.98
N MET A 13 -8.75 36.34 13.87
CA MET A 13 -8.39 35.13 13.10
C MET A 13 -7.43 34.20 13.85
N MET A 14 -6.49 34.73 14.67
CA MET A 14 -5.63 33.87 15.49
C MET A 14 -6.36 33.26 16.68
N LEU A 15 -7.40 33.88 17.20
CA LEU A 15 -8.21 33.34 18.31
C LEU A 15 -9.23 32.29 17.85
N THR A 16 -9.58 32.26 16.54
CA THR A 16 -10.43 31.21 15.96
C THR A 16 -9.65 29.97 15.53
N LEU A 17 -8.31 30.04 15.47
CA LEU A 17 -7.42 28.91 15.13
C LEU A 17 -6.98 28.09 16.36
N VAL A 18 -7.38 28.45 17.58
CA VAL A 18 -7.02 27.75 18.82
C VAL A 18 -8.20 26.99 19.46
N ALA A 19 -9.35 27.01 18.85
CA ALA A 19 -10.40 26.06 19.22
C ALA A 19 -10.21 24.77 18.41
N CYS A 20 -9.22 23.94 18.82
CA CYS A 20 -9.35 22.51 18.52
C CYS A 20 -10.72 22.07 19.02
N PRO A 21 -11.62 21.58 18.14
CA PRO A 21 -12.86 20.98 18.64
C PRO A 21 -12.44 19.88 19.61
N LYS A 22 -12.93 19.93 20.84
CA LYS A 22 -12.79 18.81 21.78
C LYS A 22 -13.32 17.61 21.03
N LYS A 23 -12.45 16.61 20.75
CA LYS A 23 -12.88 15.34 20.19
C LYS A 23 -14.07 14.85 21.02
N PRO A 24 -15.18 14.46 20.40
CA PRO A 24 -16.27 13.86 21.14
C PRO A 24 -15.76 12.66 21.92
N PRO A 25 -16.28 12.40 23.14
CA PRO A 25 -15.91 11.21 23.89
C PRO A 25 -16.17 9.98 23.03
N VAL A 26 -15.23 9.04 23.01
CA VAL A 26 -15.41 7.74 22.33
C VAL A 26 -16.60 7.04 23.02
N PRO A 27 -17.62 6.63 22.27
CA PRO A 27 -18.76 5.91 22.85
C PRO A 27 -18.33 4.61 23.53
N THR A 28 -18.98 4.27 24.61
CA THR A 28 -18.71 3.07 25.42
C THR A 28 -19.44 1.82 24.92
N GLY A 29 -19.70 1.72 23.64
CA GLY A 29 -20.33 0.55 23.02
C GLY A 29 -20.86 0.87 21.62
N PRO A 30 -21.11 -0.17 20.79
CA PRO A 30 -21.60 0.01 19.44
C PRO A 30 -23.04 0.56 19.46
N GLN A 31 -23.27 1.63 18.74
CA GLN A 31 -24.58 2.26 18.59
C GLN A 31 -24.84 2.58 17.13
N LEU A 32 -26.11 2.57 16.72
CA LEU A 32 -26.53 3.12 15.44
C LEU A 32 -26.11 4.59 15.34
N PRO A 33 -25.72 5.06 14.15
CA PRO A 33 -25.43 6.49 13.93
C PRO A 33 -26.58 7.36 14.42
N ALA A 34 -26.27 8.41 15.20
CA ALA A 34 -27.27 9.24 15.85
C ALA A 34 -28.18 10.00 14.86
N GLU A 35 -27.77 10.14 13.60
CA GLU A 35 -28.48 10.89 12.58
C GLU A 35 -29.11 10.01 11.49
N PHE A 36 -29.00 8.67 11.59
CA PHE A 36 -29.66 7.76 10.65
C PHE A 36 -31.17 7.75 10.93
N ASP A 37 -31.96 8.24 9.99
CA ASP A 37 -33.40 8.48 10.17
C ASP A 37 -34.30 7.53 9.35
N LEU A 38 -33.72 6.53 8.67
CA LEU A 38 -34.48 5.51 7.95
C LEU A 38 -34.97 4.43 8.92
N GLU A 39 -36.27 4.36 9.10
CA GLU A 39 -36.89 3.37 9.99
C GLU A 39 -37.10 2.02 9.29
N TYR A 40 -36.92 0.93 10.03
CA TYR A 40 -37.22 -0.43 9.62
C TYR A 40 -37.67 -1.30 10.81
N ALA A 41 -38.42 -2.36 10.53
CA ALA A 41 -38.93 -3.26 11.56
C ALA A 41 -37.80 -4.10 12.20
N GLN A 42 -37.86 -4.26 13.52
CA GLN A 42 -36.98 -5.16 14.24
C GLN A 42 -37.07 -6.60 13.73
N GLY A 43 -35.94 -7.26 13.59
CA GLY A 43 -35.85 -8.61 13.08
C GLY A 43 -36.03 -8.76 11.57
N THR A 44 -35.97 -7.63 10.82
CA THR A 44 -35.89 -7.64 9.35
C THR A 44 -34.78 -8.58 8.91
N VAL A 45 -35.06 -9.49 7.99
CA VAL A 45 -34.10 -10.48 7.48
C VAL A 45 -33.40 -9.93 6.23
N LEU A 46 -32.07 -9.89 6.26
CA LEU A 46 -31.23 -9.55 5.11
C LEU A 46 -30.48 -10.79 4.62
N ARG A 47 -30.65 -11.13 3.35
CA ARG A 47 -30.01 -12.25 2.66
C ARG A 47 -28.73 -11.75 2.00
N MET A 48 -27.58 -12.19 2.52
CA MET A 48 -26.26 -11.62 2.29
C MET A 48 -25.36 -12.53 1.44
N ALA A 49 -25.06 -12.15 0.20
CA ALA A 49 -24.04 -12.78 -0.63
C ALA A 49 -22.81 -11.85 -0.73
N THR A 50 -22.14 -11.60 0.40
CA THR A 50 -21.22 -10.46 0.61
C THR A 50 -19.82 -10.84 1.10
N GLY A 51 -19.35 -12.04 0.83
CA GLY A 51 -17.96 -12.45 1.10
C GLY A 51 -16.94 -11.77 0.18
N TYR A 52 -15.71 -12.24 0.21
CA TYR A 52 -14.60 -11.66 -0.57
C TYR A 52 -14.12 -12.59 -1.70
N ASN A 53 -13.54 -13.75 -1.40
CA ASN A 53 -12.93 -14.60 -2.42
C ASN A 53 -13.20 -16.11 -2.27
N ASN A 54 -13.31 -16.63 -1.08
CA ASN A 54 -13.52 -18.06 -0.81
C ASN A 54 -14.56 -18.29 0.28
N ASN A 55 -14.87 -19.54 0.57
CA ASN A 55 -15.90 -19.90 1.56
C ASN A 55 -15.61 -19.36 2.97
N LYS A 56 -14.32 -19.18 3.33
CA LYS A 56 -13.93 -18.66 4.65
C LYS A 56 -14.32 -17.20 4.85
N THR A 57 -14.68 -16.49 3.79
CA THR A 57 -14.95 -15.05 3.84
C THR A 57 -16.43 -14.68 3.89
N GLY A 58 -17.33 -15.66 3.96
CA GLY A 58 -18.76 -15.44 4.24
C GLY A 58 -18.98 -14.90 5.65
N ILE A 59 -20.23 -14.53 5.94
CA ILE A 59 -20.60 -13.96 7.24
C ILE A 59 -20.80 -15.04 8.33
N THR A 60 -20.88 -16.32 7.94
CA THR A 60 -20.96 -17.46 8.83
C THR A 60 -19.70 -18.32 8.78
N PHE A 61 -19.54 -19.15 9.79
CA PHE A 61 -18.53 -20.19 9.78
C PHE A 61 -19.00 -21.36 8.92
N THR A 62 -18.12 -21.85 8.03
CA THR A 62 -18.47 -22.92 7.08
C THR A 62 -17.66 -24.19 7.32
N ALA A 63 -18.29 -25.36 7.16
CA ALA A 63 -17.64 -26.66 7.27
C ALA A 63 -16.48 -26.82 6.26
N GLY A 64 -15.42 -27.54 6.66
CA GLY A 64 -14.28 -27.82 5.80
C GLY A 64 -13.28 -26.67 5.61
N ASN A 65 -13.51 -25.51 6.24
CA ASN A 65 -12.67 -24.31 6.12
C ASN A 65 -11.86 -24.00 7.39
N GLY A 66 -11.36 -25.05 8.05
CA GLY A 66 -10.54 -24.90 9.25
C GLY A 66 -11.34 -24.85 10.54
N ILE A 67 -12.67 -25.16 10.50
CA ILE A 67 -13.47 -25.35 11.71
C ILE A 67 -13.52 -26.85 12.00
N PRO A 68 -13.01 -27.28 13.16
CA PRO A 68 -13.14 -28.66 13.62
C PRO A 68 -14.62 -29.07 13.77
N GLU A 69 -14.89 -30.37 13.76
CA GLU A 69 -16.27 -30.93 13.96
C GLU A 69 -16.92 -30.45 15.28
N GLY A 70 -16.11 -30.16 16.30
CA GLY A 70 -16.56 -29.62 17.59
C GLY A 70 -16.67 -28.09 17.67
N GLY A 71 -16.47 -27.38 16.54
CA GLY A 71 -16.44 -25.90 16.50
C GLY A 71 -15.08 -25.29 16.78
N ILE A 72 -15.04 -23.97 16.79
CA ILE A 72 -13.83 -23.18 17.06
C ILE A 72 -14.09 -22.25 18.24
N THR A 73 -13.22 -22.28 19.24
CA THR A 73 -13.27 -21.31 20.35
C THR A 73 -12.37 -20.13 20.02
N LEU A 74 -12.90 -18.93 20.14
CA LEU A 74 -12.18 -17.69 19.86
C LEU A 74 -11.78 -16.94 21.15
N ALA A 75 -11.06 -15.84 21.01
CA ALA A 75 -10.52 -15.04 22.11
C ALA A 75 -11.62 -14.46 23.03
N ASP A 76 -12.85 -14.34 22.56
CA ASP A 76 -14.02 -13.97 23.39
C ASP A 76 -14.52 -15.09 24.30
N GLY A 77 -13.89 -16.26 24.27
CA GLY A 77 -14.25 -17.45 25.06
C GLY A 77 -15.44 -18.21 24.54
N LYS A 78 -16.04 -17.82 23.42
CA LYS A 78 -17.19 -18.51 22.82
C LYS A 78 -16.74 -19.56 21.81
N THR A 79 -17.48 -20.67 21.78
CA THR A 79 -17.31 -21.71 20.74
C THR A 79 -18.34 -21.48 19.65
N TYR A 80 -17.85 -21.34 18.42
CA TYR A 80 -18.65 -21.14 17.22
C TYR A 80 -18.70 -22.44 16.41
N LEU A 81 -19.90 -22.81 15.99
CA LEU A 81 -20.14 -23.98 15.16
C LEU A 81 -20.30 -23.59 13.68
N THR A 82 -20.28 -24.60 12.81
CA THR A 82 -20.63 -24.39 11.40
C THR A 82 -22.07 -23.84 11.31
N GLY A 83 -22.26 -22.77 10.57
CA GLY A 83 -23.52 -22.05 10.42
C GLY A 83 -23.72 -20.89 11.38
N ASP A 84 -22.93 -20.78 12.44
CA ASP A 84 -23.00 -19.63 13.35
C ASP A 84 -22.46 -18.36 12.64
N LEU A 85 -23.07 -17.23 12.95
CA LEU A 85 -22.53 -15.93 12.54
C LEU A 85 -21.15 -15.71 13.18
N LYS A 86 -20.24 -15.15 12.42
CA LYS A 86 -18.94 -14.71 12.95
C LYS A 86 -19.12 -13.55 13.93
N PRO A 87 -18.17 -13.34 14.86
CA PRO A 87 -18.32 -12.37 15.95
C PRO A 87 -18.82 -10.99 15.52
N THR A 88 -18.21 -10.40 14.49
CA THR A 88 -18.58 -9.08 13.94
C THR A 88 -20.04 -9.06 13.45
N TRP A 89 -20.47 -10.11 12.76
CA TRP A 89 -21.83 -10.20 12.21
C TRP A 89 -22.87 -10.47 13.27
N ALA A 90 -22.53 -11.27 14.29
CA ALA A 90 -23.40 -11.47 15.45
C ALA A 90 -23.63 -10.14 16.20
N GLU A 91 -22.57 -9.32 16.33
CA GLU A 91 -22.70 -8.01 16.97
C GLU A 91 -23.46 -7.00 16.11
N LEU A 92 -23.20 -6.96 14.78
CA LEU A 92 -23.99 -6.15 13.84
C LEU A 92 -25.47 -6.49 13.85
N GLN A 93 -25.80 -7.78 13.99
CA GLN A 93 -27.19 -8.23 14.11
C GLN A 93 -27.89 -7.60 15.33
N ASN A 94 -27.17 -7.50 16.45
CA ASN A 94 -27.70 -6.89 17.67
C ASN A 94 -27.82 -5.36 17.52
N ILE A 95 -26.79 -4.69 16.99
CA ILE A 95 -26.77 -3.24 16.81
C ILE A 95 -27.89 -2.78 15.88
N LEU A 96 -28.02 -3.45 14.73
CA LEU A 96 -28.97 -3.10 13.70
C LEU A 96 -30.37 -3.67 13.94
N ASN A 97 -30.57 -4.53 14.93
CA ASN A 97 -31.82 -5.25 15.17
C ASN A 97 -32.36 -5.96 13.91
N VAL A 98 -31.46 -6.55 13.13
CA VAL A 98 -31.76 -7.32 11.92
C VAL A 98 -31.44 -8.80 12.13
N LYS A 99 -31.77 -9.64 11.16
CA LYS A 99 -31.28 -11.02 11.06
C LYS A 99 -30.52 -11.18 9.76
N PHE A 100 -29.35 -11.78 9.81
CA PHE A 100 -28.56 -12.07 8.62
C PHE A 100 -28.71 -13.53 8.21
N GLU A 101 -28.97 -13.75 6.93
CA GLU A 101 -29.00 -15.06 6.28
C GLU A 101 -27.85 -15.11 5.26
N ASP A 102 -26.87 -15.98 5.50
CA ASP A 102 -25.70 -16.11 4.61
C ASP A 102 -26.09 -16.82 3.30
N LYS A 103 -25.81 -16.16 2.20
CA LYS A 103 -26.00 -16.65 0.83
C LYS A 103 -24.68 -16.74 0.06
N TRP A 104 -23.54 -16.50 0.74
CA TRP A 104 -22.23 -16.54 0.12
C TRP A 104 -21.90 -17.95 -0.38
N THR A 105 -21.56 -18.08 -1.68
CA THR A 105 -21.24 -19.40 -2.27
C THR A 105 -19.74 -19.69 -2.32
N GLY A 106 -18.90 -18.67 -2.15
CA GLY A 106 -17.45 -18.81 -2.21
C GLY A 106 -16.92 -19.04 -3.64
N ALA A 107 -17.54 -18.43 -4.63
CA ALA A 107 -17.23 -18.61 -6.06
C ALA A 107 -15.80 -18.21 -6.47
N GLY A 108 -14.97 -17.70 -5.55
CA GLY A 108 -13.56 -17.39 -5.74
C GLY A 108 -13.24 -15.93 -6.08
N SER A 109 -14.25 -15.10 -6.33
CA SER A 109 -14.12 -13.63 -6.40
C SER A 109 -15.49 -12.97 -6.30
N ALA A 110 -15.55 -11.69 -5.92
CA ALA A 110 -16.80 -10.93 -5.88
C ALA A 110 -17.52 -10.89 -7.24
N GLU A 111 -16.77 -10.74 -8.34
CA GLU A 111 -17.34 -10.76 -9.69
C GLU A 111 -17.97 -12.11 -10.03
N LYS A 112 -17.31 -13.21 -9.68
CA LYS A 112 -17.85 -14.57 -9.93
C LYS A 112 -19.08 -14.82 -9.07
N GLU A 113 -19.07 -14.36 -7.83
CA GLU A 113 -20.23 -14.44 -6.94
C GLU A 113 -21.43 -13.70 -7.52
N PHE A 114 -21.24 -12.47 -8.01
CA PHE A 114 -22.32 -11.74 -8.68
C PHE A 114 -22.91 -12.54 -9.84
N LYS A 115 -22.06 -13.17 -10.66
CA LYS A 115 -22.51 -14.00 -11.80
C LYS A 115 -23.35 -15.19 -11.37
N VAL A 116 -23.12 -15.77 -10.19
CA VAL A 116 -23.96 -16.83 -9.62
C VAL A 116 -25.39 -16.34 -9.34
N TRP A 117 -25.52 -15.07 -8.92
CA TRP A 117 -26.80 -14.46 -8.53
C TRP A 117 -27.48 -13.65 -9.64
N ALA A 118 -26.80 -13.33 -10.74
CA ALA A 118 -27.25 -12.38 -11.77
C ALA A 118 -28.66 -12.65 -12.31
N GLU A 119 -29.04 -13.92 -12.46
CA GLU A 119 -30.36 -14.33 -12.97
C GLU A 119 -31.41 -14.55 -11.84
N LYS A 120 -30.99 -14.46 -10.58
CA LYS A 120 -31.84 -14.72 -9.41
C LYS A 120 -31.60 -13.71 -8.29
N LEU A 121 -31.37 -12.45 -8.67
CA LEU A 121 -31.17 -11.35 -7.72
C LEU A 121 -32.31 -11.16 -6.71
N GLY A 122 -33.52 -11.66 -6.99
CA GLY A 122 -34.62 -11.69 -6.03
C GLY A 122 -34.40 -12.61 -4.82
N GLU A 123 -33.42 -13.51 -4.85
CA GLU A 123 -33.09 -14.41 -3.74
C GLU A 123 -32.07 -13.84 -2.76
N VAL A 124 -31.43 -12.73 -3.08
CA VAL A 124 -30.44 -12.02 -2.24
C VAL A 124 -30.82 -10.56 -2.08
N ASP A 125 -30.60 -9.97 -0.92
CA ASP A 125 -30.89 -8.57 -0.65
C ASP A 125 -29.63 -7.72 -0.86
N MET A 126 -28.44 -8.26 -0.50
CA MET A 126 -27.14 -7.65 -0.77
C MET A 126 -26.22 -8.65 -1.47
N VAL A 127 -25.44 -8.16 -2.43
CA VAL A 127 -24.55 -8.97 -3.25
C VAL A 127 -23.20 -8.30 -3.49
N ALA A 128 -22.11 -9.06 -3.38
CA ALA A 128 -20.79 -8.60 -3.76
C ALA A 128 -20.60 -8.64 -5.28
N GLY A 129 -19.81 -7.72 -5.81
CA GLY A 129 -19.43 -7.70 -7.22
C GLY A 129 -18.23 -6.79 -7.47
N SER A 130 -17.64 -6.89 -8.66
CA SER A 130 -16.66 -5.89 -9.10
C SER A 130 -17.37 -4.60 -9.54
N ALA A 131 -16.69 -3.46 -9.40
CA ALA A 131 -17.23 -2.15 -9.78
C ALA A 131 -17.82 -2.15 -11.20
N SER A 132 -17.16 -2.82 -12.16
CA SER A 132 -17.62 -2.90 -13.54
C SER A 132 -18.98 -3.59 -13.63
N ILE A 133 -19.11 -4.80 -13.06
CA ILE A 133 -20.36 -5.58 -13.15
C ILE A 133 -21.49 -4.93 -12.33
N LEU A 134 -21.16 -4.29 -11.20
CA LEU A 134 -22.13 -3.59 -10.39
C LEU A 134 -22.67 -2.33 -11.09
N ASN A 135 -21.80 -1.52 -11.69
CA ASN A 135 -22.22 -0.36 -12.46
C ASN A 135 -23.07 -0.75 -13.68
N GLU A 136 -22.66 -1.77 -14.45
CA GLU A 136 -23.44 -2.26 -15.59
C GLU A 136 -24.86 -2.68 -15.18
N ASN A 137 -24.98 -3.46 -14.11
CA ASN A 137 -26.29 -3.93 -13.62
C ASN A 137 -27.09 -2.84 -12.90
N GLY A 138 -26.41 -1.85 -12.30
CA GLY A 138 -27.04 -0.66 -11.76
C GLY A 138 -27.73 0.18 -12.84
N VAL A 139 -26.98 0.49 -13.92
CA VAL A 139 -27.53 1.20 -15.11
C VAL A 139 -28.69 0.41 -15.75
N ALA A 140 -28.60 -0.92 -15.71
CA ALA A 140 -29.69 -1.77 -16.19
C ALA A 140 -30.90 -1.82 -15.24
N GLY A 141 -30.91 -1.05 -14.15
CA GLY A 141 -32.03 -0.96 -13.20
C GLY A 141 -32.21 -2.20 -12.30
N LYS A 142 -31.16 -2.98 -12.09
CA LYS A 142 -31.20 -4.18 -11.23
C LYS A 142 -30.75 -3.93 -9.79
N LEU A 143 -30.02 -2.82 -9.54
CA LEU A 143 -29.46 -2.45 -8.25
C LEU A 143 -29.99 -1.11 -7.78
N VAL A 144 -30.05 -0.93 -6.46
CA VAL A 144 -30.48 0.32 -5.85
C VAL A 144 -29.44 1.43 -6.10
N ASN A 145 -29.91 2.62 -6.47
CA ASN A 145 -29.08 3.82 -6.51
C ASN A 145 -28.95 4.39 -5.09
N ILE A 146 -27.84 4.09 -4.43
CA ILE A 146 -27.57 4.54 -3.05
C ILE A 146 -27.46 6.07 -2.96
N ALA A 147 -27.09 6.75 -4.06
CA ALA A 147 -26.98 8.21 -4.06
C ALA A 147 -28.31 8.92 -3.72
N GLU A 148 -29.44 8.30 -4.00
CA GLU A 148 -30.77 8.83 -3.66
C GLU A 148 -31.07 8.84 -2.15
N TYR A 149 -30.26 8.15 -1.35
CA TYR A 149 -30.45 8.00 0.09
C TYR A 149 -29.33 8.64 0.92
N LEU A 150 -28.35 9.30 0.30
CA LEU A 150 -27.18 9.86 1.03
C LEU A 150 -27.57 10.87 2.11
N ASP A 151 -28.66 11.61 1.93
CA ASP A 151 -29.14 12.55 2.95
C ASP A 151 -29.58 11.84 4.24
N HIS A 152 -29.92 10.55 4.14
CA HIS A 152 -30.28 9.67 5.26
C HIS A 152 -29.13 8.78 5.73
N MET A 153 -27.92 8.95 5.15
CA MET A 153 -26.72 8.13 5.42
C MET A 153 -25.56 9.04 5.84
N PRO A 154 -25.60 9.63 7.03
CA PRO A 154 -24.69 10.69 7.44
C PRO A 154 -23.22 10.25 7.48
N ASN A 155 -22.95 9.01 7.87
CA ASN A 155 -21.57 8.52 7.98
C ASN A 155 -20.98 8.21 6.60
N PHE A 156 -21.71 7.53 5.75
CA PHE A 156 -21.27 7.25 4.40
C PHE A 156 -21.10 8.52 3.58
N ARG A 157 -22.07 9.46 3.69
CA ARG A 157 -21.96 10.79 3.07
C ARG A 157 -20.73 11.55 3.54
N ALA A 158 -20.54 11.70 4.85
CA ALA A 158 -19.39 12.39 5.42
C ALA A 158 -18.06 11.75 5.00
N TYR A 159 -18.02 10.43 4.91
CA TYR A 159 -16.85 9.70 4.42
C TYR A 159 -16.55 10.01 2.95
N LEU A 160 -17.57 10.04 2.09
CA LEU A 160 -17.41 10.38 0.66
C LEU A 160 -16.99 11.84 0.46
N GLU A 161 -17.50 12.77 1.26
CA GLU A 161 -17.11 14.19 1.26
C GLU A 161 -15.66 14.38 1.70
N ALA A 162 -15.23 13.66 2.74
CA ALA A 162 -13.85 13.68 3.22
C ALA A 162 -12.86 12.97 2.28
N ASN A 163 -13.35 12.08 1.41
CA ASN A 163 -12.54 11.27 0.51
C ASN A 163 -13.07 11.34 -0.94
N PRO A 164 -12.91 12.48 -1.63
CA PRO A 164 -13.43 12.69 -2.99
C PRO A 164 -13.03 11.60 -3.98
N ILE A 165 -11.83 11.06 -3.87
CA ILE A 165 -11.37 9.96 -4.74
C ILE A 165 -12.23 8.69 -4.59
N VAL A 166 -12.74 8.41 -3.39
CA VAL A 166 -13.66 7.29 -3.17
C VAL A 166 -14.97 7.56 -3.87
N ARG A 167 -15.54 8.77 -3.69
CA ARG A 167 -16.75 9.21 -4.38
C ARG A 167 -16.61 9.04 -5.89
N LEU A 168 -15.52 9.55 -6.48
CA LEU A 168 -15.25 9.45 -7.91
C LEU A 168 -15.07 8.01 -8.39
N SER A 169 -14.48 7.14 -7.56
CA SER A 169 -14.25 5.74 -7.91
C SER A 169 -15.53 4.91 -7.98
N ILE A 170 -16.57 5.29 -7.26
CA ILE A 170 -17.82 4.52 -7.18
C ILE A 170 -18.97 5.13 -7.99
N THR A 171 -18.88 6.40 -8.39
CA THR A 171 -19.92 7.05 -9.23
C THR A 171 -19.74 6.72 -10.71
N GLY A 172 -18.61 6.25 -11.16
CA GLY A 172 -18.39 5.74 -12.51
C GLY A 172 -18.91 6.64 -13.65
N SER A 173 -18.83 6.14 -14.85
CA SER A 173 -19.20 6.81 -16.11
C SER A 173 -20.72 6.97 -16.34
N THR A 174 -21.54 6.65 -15.37
CA THR A 174 -22.95 6.45 -15.59
C THR A 174 -23.78 7.50 -14.88
N ASP A 175 -24.79 7.94 -15.51
CA ASP A 175 -25.99 8.59 -14.99
C ASP A 175 -25.84 9.52 -13.77
N ASN A 176 -25.43 10.76 -13.98
CA ASN A 176 -25.68 11.89 -13.06
C ASN A 176 -25.32 11.64 -11.58
N GLY A 177 -24.22 10.93 -11.30
CA GLY A 177 -23.75 10.75 -9.93
C GLY A 177 -24.34 9.55 -9.18
N ALA A 178 -24.97 8.60 -9.88
CA ALA A 178 -25.49 7.39 -9.29
C ALA A 178 -24.41 6.56 -8.61
N ILE A 179 -24.72 5.97 -7.46
CA ILE A 179 -23.89 5.06 -6.69
C ILE A 179 -24.62 3.74 -6.58
N TYR A 180 -24.08 2.68 -7.18
CA TYR A 180 -24.72 1.37 -7.17
C TYR A 180 -24.09 0.39 -6.19
N PHE A 181 -23.00 0.78 -5.51
CA PHE A 181 -22.34 -0.08 -4.53
C PHE A 181 -21.54 0.72 -3.51
N SER A 182 -21.36 0.14 -2.35
CA SER A 182 -20.45 0.63 -1.32
C SER A 182 -19.09 -0.04 -1.51
N PRO A 183 -17.98 0.71 -1.58
CA PRO A 183 -16.68 0.16 -1.93
C PRO A 183 -15.99 -0.54 -0.75
N TYR A 184 -15.11 -1.45 -1.07
CA TYR A 184 -14.10 -1.94 -0.13
C TYR A 184 -12.89 -1.00 -0.12
N PHE A 185 -12.37 -0.74 1.08
CA PHE A 185 -11.35 0.26 1.23
C PHE A 185 -10.34 -0.08 2.32
N ASP A 186 -9.07 -0.14 1.95
CA ASP A 186 -7.95 -0.48 2.83
C ASP A 186 -7.26 0.72 3.48
N GLY A 187 -7.78 1.91 3.31
CA GLY A 187 -7.17 3.18 3.73
C GLY A 187 -6.68 4.01 2.54
N VAL A 188 -6.95 5.35 2.56
CA VAL A 188 -6.39 6.30 1.60
C VAL A 188 -4.96 6.60 2.02
N ASP A 189 -4.07 6.68 1.04
CA ASP A 189 -2.73 7.20 1.22
C ASP A 189 -1.83 6.38 2.15
N ASP A 190 -2.17 5.09 2.36
CA ASP A 190 -1.32 4.17 3.11
C ASP A 190 -0.23 3.57 2.25
N ILE A 191 0.95 3.49 2.78
CA ILE A 191 2.02 2.73 2.16
C ILE A 191 1.73 1.25 2.35
N GLU A 192 1.30 0.61 1.27
CA GLU A 192 1.02 -0.82 1.26
C GLU A 192 2.31 -1.65 1.20
N ARG A 193 3.30 -1.15 0.46
CA ARG A 193 4.56 -1.81 0.19
C ARG A 193 5.74 -0.88 0.42
N MET A 194 6.84 -1.44 0.84
CA MET A 194 8.02 -0.70 1.24
C MET A 194 9.29 -1.54 1.11
N PRO A 195 10.47 -0.93 1.14
CA PRO A 195 11.72 -1.66 1.23
C PRO A 195 11.79 -2.42 2.57
N LEU A 196 12.14 -3.69 2.50
CA LEU A 196 12.34 -4.59 3.64
C LEU A 196 13.75 -5.15 3.56
N MET A 197 14.51 -5.13 4.65
CA MET A 197 15.89 -5.64 4.66
C MET A 197 16.28 -6.31 5.97
N ARG A 198 17.34 -7.13 5.95
CA ARG A 198 17.99 -7.72 7.11
C ARG A 198 18.74 -6.62 7.87
N VAL A 199 18.06 -6.00 8.82
CA VAL A 199 18.63 -4.88 9.60
C VAL A 199 19.76 -5.32 10.53
N ASP A 200 19.74 -6.56 11.01
CA ASP A 200 20.81 -7.18 11.79
C ASP A 200 22.14 -7.20 11.00
N TRP A 201 22.09 -7.47 9.70
CA TRP A 201 23.29 -7.42 8.85
C TRP A 201 23.80 -6.00 8.64
N VAL A 202 22.88 -5.02 8.51
CA VAL A 202 23.27 -3.61 8.40
C VAL A 202 23.98 -3.13 9.66
N VAL A 203 23.45 -3.49 10.84
CA VAL A 203 24.07 -3.19 12.14
C VAL A 203 25.44 -3.88 12.26
N LYS A 204 25.54 -5.18 11.90
CA LYS A 204 26.80 -5.91 11.91
C LYS A 204 27.86 -5.28 11.00
N LEU A 205 27.46 -4.83 9.78
CA LEU A 205 28.37 -4.19 8.85
C LEU A 205 28.83 -2.80 9.32
N LEU A 206 27.93 -1.98 9.84
CA LEU A 206 28.19 -0.55 10.00
C LEU A 206 28.53 -0.16 11.44
N ASP A 207 27.95 -0.79 12.46
CA ASP A 207 28.11 -0.42 13.87
C ASP A 207 29.03 -1.37 14.62
N GLY A 208 29.11 -2.62 14.18
CA GLY A 208 29.91 -3.64 14.83
C GLY A 208 31.40 -3.32 14.76
N ALA A 209 32.10 -3.56 15.86
CA ALA A 209 33.54 -3.75 15.86
C ALA A 209 33.92 -5.05 15.14
N GLY A 210 32.99 -5.61 14.36
CA GLY A 210 33.12 -6.90 13.69
C GLY A 210 34.41 -6.95 12.90
N GLU A 211 35.20 -7.93 13.23
CA GLU A 211 36.44 -8.22 12.55
C GLU A 211 36.13 -8.86 11.19
N PHE A 212 35.83 -7.96 10.23
CA PHE A 212 35.77 -8.36 8.84
C PHE A 212 37.20 -8.68 8.40
N THR A 213 37.50 -9.92 8.11
CA THR A 213 38.84 -10.32 7.63
C THR A 213 38.85 -10.35 6.10
N ALA A 214 39.96 -9.95 5.50
CA ALA A 214 40.11 -10.03 4.05
C ALA A 214 40.01 -11.47 3.52
N ALA A 215 40.35 -12.47 4.35
CA ALA A 215 40.27 -13.89 4.00
C ALA A 215 38.82 -14.39 3.87
N GLU A 216 37.86 -13.76 4.56
CA GLU A 216 36.45 -14.14 4.58
C GLU A 216 35.60 -13.29 3.61
N SER A 217 36.18 -12.21 3.07
CA SER A 217 35.46 -11.34 2.16
C SER A 217 35.81 -11.65 0.71
N LYS A 218 34.81 -11.46 -0.17
CA LYS A 218 34.98 -11.52 -1.61
C LYS A 218 35.44 -10.15 -2.15
N ASN A 219 35.94 -10.16 -3.37
CA ASN A 219 36.18 -8.94 -4.10
C ASN A 219 34.85 -8.39 -4.67
N LEU A 220 34.72 -7.10 -4.73
CA LEU A 220 33.64 -6.45 -5.45
C LEU A 220 33.70 -6.82 -6.94
N ALA A 221 32.54 -6.90 -7.57
CA ALA A 221 32.44 -6.99 -9.01
C ALA A 221 32.98 -5.73 -9.69
N ALA A 222 33.28 -5.83 -10.99
CA ALA A 222 33.64 -4.64 -11.77
C ALA A 222 32.49 -3.64 -11.77
N ALA A 223 32.82 -2.37 -11.56
CA ALA A 223 31.85 -1.30 -11.49
C ALA A 223 31.12 -1.09 -12.84
N VAL A 224 29.80 -1.17 -12.81
CA VAL A 224 28.90 -0.88 -13.94
C VAL A 224 27.97 0.27 -13.60
N TYR A 225 27.50 0.32 -12.36
CA TYR A 225 26.61 1.37 -11.86
C TYR A 225 27.38 2.69 -11.73
N THR A 226 26.79 3.78 -12.24
CA THR A 226 27.33 5.13 -12.15
C THR A 226 26.57 5.96 -11.12
N PRO A 227 27.18 6.96 -10.47
CA PRO A 227 26.50 7.81 -9.51
C PRO A 227 25.19 8.37 -10.02
N TYR A 228 24.17 8.35 -9.16
CA TYR A 228 22.88 8.99 -9.38
C TYR A 228 22.78 10.32 -8.64
N MET A 229 23.26 10.35 -7.40
CA MET A 229 23.27 11.54 -6.55
C MET A 229 24.43 12.46 -6.91
N PRO A 230 24.45 13.72 -6.46
CA PRO A 230 25.53 14.65 -6.71
C PRO A 230 26.89 14.12 -6.28
N THR A 231 27.95 14.56 -6.93
CA THR A 231 29.34 14.24 -6.57
C THR A 231 30.04 15.41 -5.81
N SER A 232 29.36 16.55 -5.69
CA SER A 232 29.80 17.73 -4.95
C SER A 232 28.56 18.52 -4.48
N GLY A 233 28.75 19.48 -3.61
CA GLY A 233 27.68 20.29 -3.04
C GLY A 233 27.16 19.70 -1.70
N THR A 234 26.03 20.20 -1.26
CA THR A 234 25.33 19.75 -0.06
C THR A 234 23.86 19.49 -0.36
N VAL A 235 23.29 18.48 0.27
CA VAL A 235 21.88 18.16 0.21
C VAL A 235 21.34 18.12 1.64
N GLU A 236 20.27 18.86 1.90
CA GLU A 236 19.55 18.79 3.17
C GLU A 236 18.36 17.83 3.05
N VAL A 237 18.21 16.98 4.05
CA VAL A 237 17.14 15.98 4.15
C VAL A 237 16.43 16.12 5.48
N ASP A 238 15.11 16.25 5.44
CA ASP A 238 14.29 16.20 6.64
C ASP A 238 14.19 14.74 7.15
N VAL A 239 14.44 14.56 8.45
CA VAL A 239 14.36 13.26 9.12
C VAL A 239 13.57 13.39 10.41
N VAL A 240 13.02 12.28 10.89
CA VAL A 240 12.45 12.21 12.25
C VAL A 240 13.61 12.19 13.23
N LYS A 241 13.55 13.02 14.27
CA LYS A 241 14.57 13.00 15.35
C LYS A 241 14.70 11.61 15.95
N ALA A 242 15.91 11.27 16.40
CA ALA A 242 16.19 9.95 16.98
C ALA A 242 15.28 9.61 18.20
N ASP A 243 14.81 10.61 18.95
CA ASP A 243 13.86 10.43 20.05
C ASP A 243 12.38 10.40 19.60
N GLY A 244 12.12 10.60 18.31
CA GLY A 244 10.78 10.63 17.72
C GLY A 244 9.95 11.87 18.02
N SER A 245 10.56 12.93 18.63
CA SER A 245 9.84 14.11 19.13
C SER A 245 9.50 15.16 18.06
N GLY A 246 9.92 14.96 16.84
CA GLY A 246 9.71 15.95 15.76
C GLY A 246 10.63 15.71 14.58
N VAL A 247 10.80 16.75 13.78
CA VAL A 247 11.62 16.77 12.55
C VAL A 247 12.88 17.55 12.78
N GLU A 248 13.96 17.13 12.14
CA GLU A 248 15.20 17.89 12.03
C GLU A 248 15.81 17.72 10.62
N LYS A 249 16.78 18.56 10.28
CA LYS A 249 17.50 18.50 9.03
C LYS A 249 18.84 17.82 9.20
N VAL A 250 19.13 16.90 8.31
CA VAL A 250 20.44 16.26 8.18
C VAL A 250 21.09 16.71 6.88
N THR A 251 22.33 17.18 6.95
CA THR A 251 23.08 17.63 5.79
C THR A 251 23.97 16.51 5.27
N LYS A 252 23.80 16.17 3.98
CA LYS A 252 24.76 15.35 3.22
C LYS A 252 25.78 16.28 2.57
N ASN A 253 27.05 16.19 2.96
CA ASN A 253 28.11 17.06 2.47
C ASN A 253 29.02 16.33 1.48
N TYR A 254 28.66 16.36 0.21
CA TYR A 254 29.46 15.78 -0.88
C TYR A 254 30.76 16.56 -1.15
N ASN A 255 30.89 17.84 -0.72
CA ASN A 255 32.16 18.58 -0.84
C ASN A 255 33.26 17.97 0.03
N VAL A 256 32.89 17.40 1.18
CA VAL A 256 33.82 16.72 2.11
C VAL A 256 33.96 15.23 1.76
N ALA A 257 32.85 14.56 1.63
CA ALA A 257 32.83 13.11 1.47
C ALA A 257 32.96 12.63 0.01
N GLY A 258 32.60 13.47 -0.97
CA GLY A 258 32.36 13.00 -2.34
C GLY A 258 31.14 12.07 -2.42
N ASN A 259 30.92 11.45 -3.57
CA ASN A 259 29.89 10.42 -3.75
C ASN A 259 30.50 9.05 -3.47
N ILE A 260 29.82 8.20 -2.68
CA ILE A 260 30.35 6.88 -2.26
C ILE A 260 30.52 5.92 -3.44
N VAL A 261 29.57 5.92 -4.40
CA VAL A 261 29.70 5.07 -5.60
C VAL A 261 30.88 5.50 -6.45
N ASP A 262 31.07 6.80 -6.66
CA ASP A 262 32.21 7.33 -7.41
C ASP A 262 33.54 6.94 -6.75
N LYS A 263 33.63 7.04 -5.42
CA LYS A 263 34.81 6.60 -4.65
C LYS A 263 35.11 5.12 -4.84
N MET A 264 34.08 4.26 -4.71
CA MET A 264 34.26 2.82 -4.90
C MET A 264 34.62 2.48 -6.35
N ASN A 265 34.00 3.14 -7.34
CA ASN A 265 34.32 2.95 -8.75
C ASN A 265 35.77 3.36 -9.07
N LYS A 266 36.25 4.46 -8.53
CA LYS A 266 37.65 4.89 -8.68
C LYS A 266 38.62 3.91 -8.04
N ALA A 267 38.30 3.36 -6.88
CA ALA A 267 39.12 2.33 -6.24
C ALA A 267 39.17 1.05 -7.08
N LEU A 268 38.03 0.61 -7.62
CA LEU A 268 37.95 -0.55 -8.52
C LEU A 268 38.73 -0.35 -9.82
N ALA A 269 38.77 0.87 -10.35
CA ALA A 269 39.59 1.20 -11.52
C ALA A 269 41.10 1.17 -11.25
N GLN A 270 41.53 1.31 -9.99
CA GLN A 270 42.91 1.26 -9.56
C GLN A 270 43.38 -0.17 -9.16
N GLY A 271 42.45 -1.07 -8.92
CA GLY A 271 42.74 -2.44 -8.55
C GLY A 271 41.56 -3.15 -7.87
N THR A 272 41.87 -4.27 -7.25
CA THR A 272 40.87 -5.08 -6.54
C THR A 272 40.44 -4.40 -5.25
N VAL A 273 39.15 -4.34 -4.99
CA VAL A 273 38.54 -3.88 -3.73
C VAL A 273 37.87 -5.07 -3.05
N THR A 274 38.31 -5.39 -1.84
CA THR A 274 37.69 -6.46 -1.02
C THR A 274 36.44 -5.95 -0.31
N GLY A 275 35.56 -6.86 0.11
CA GLY A 275 34.37 -6.53 0.90
C GLY A 275 34.70 -5.74 2.18
N VAL A 276 35.81 -6.08 2.87
CA VAL A 276 36.30 -5.34 4.05
C VAL A 276 36.66 -3.89 3.70
N GLN A 277 37.36 -3.69 2.59
CA GLN A 277 37.71 -2.35 2.14
C GLN A 277 36.44 -1.55 1.79
N ALA A 278 35.45 -2.19 1.16
CA ALA A 278 34.18 -1.55 0.84
C ALA A 278 33.42 -1.10 2.10
N VAL A 279 33.36 -1.96 3.13
CA VAL A 279 32.75 -1.63 4.44
C VAL A 279 33.45 -0.42 5.07
N ASN A 280 34.79 -0.42 5.09
CA ASN A 280 35.53 0.69 5.65
C ASN A 280 35.35 2.00 4.86
N MET A 281 35.24 1.90 3.53
CA MET A 281 34.91 3.06 2.67
C MET A 281 33.53 3.63 2.99
N LEU A 282 32.52 2.76 3.15
CA LEU A 282 31.16 3.17 3.47
C LEU A 282 31.07 3.78 4.87
N ARG A 283 31.68 3.17 5.88
CA ARG A 283 31.72 3.71 7.26
C ARG A 283 32.37 5.10 7.28
N LYS A 284 33.52 5.25 6.64
CA LYS A 284 34.22 6.53 6.54
C LYS A 284 33.38 7.57 5.81
N TYR A 285 32.74 7.17 4.72
CA TYR A 285 31.85 8.06 3.97
C TYR A 285 30.71 8.58 4.85
N ILE A 286 30.04 7.69 5.61
CA ILE A 286 28.94 8.09 6.51
C ILE A 286 29.42 9.12 7.53
N ASP A 287 30.58 8.89 8.15
CA ASP A 287 31.15 9.81 9.14
C ASP A 287 31.46 11.20 8.51
N GLU A 288 32.02 11.22 7.30
CA GLU A 288 32.37 12.44 6.59
C GLU A 288 31.15 13.17 6.00
N ALA A 289 30.27 12.44 5.30
CA ALA A 289 29.13 13.01 4.60
C ALA A 289 28.11 13.63 5.56
N TYR A 290 27.93 13.01 6.70
CA TYR A 290 26.94 13.42 7.71
C TYR A 290 27.57 14.12 8.92
N ASN A 291 28.85 14.50 8.83
CA ASN A 291 29.58 15.19 9.89
C ASN A 291 29.44 14.52 11.27
N GLY A 292 29.50 13.20 11.30
CA GLY A 292 29.38 12.40 12.53
C GLY A 292 27.98 12.32 13.13
N TYR A 293 26.93 12.78 12.44
CA TYR A 293 25.55 12.79 12.93
C TYR A 293 25.09 11.43 13.48
N TYR A 294 25.43 10.33 12.83
CA TYR A 294 25.08 8.97 13.27
C TYR A 294 26.01 8.39 14.34
N GLY A 295 27.15 8.99 14.62
CA GLY A 295 28.11 8.54 15.62
C GLY A 295 28.54 7.07 15.40
N THR A 296 28.39 6.25 16.45
CA THR A 296 28.72 4.81 16.39
C THR A 296 27.59 3.97 15.80
N THR A 297 26.37 4.50 15.65
CA THR A 297 25.19 3.83 15.09
C THR A 297 24.99 4.22 13.62
N ARG A 298 26.02 3.97 12.79
CA ARG A 298 26.01 4.31 11.36
C ARG A 298 24.89 3.60 10.59
N SER A 299 24.44 2.45 11.09
CA SER A 299 23.30 1.70 10.56
C SER A 299 22.03 2.53 10.50
N ASN A 300 21.87 3.53 11.39
CA ASN A 300 20.70 4.42 11.40
C ASN A 300 20.55 5.26 10.14
N LEU A 301 21.60 5.37 9.32
CA LEU A 301 21.47 5.93 7.96
C LEU A 301 20.40 5.15 7.15
N PHE A 302 20.30 3.84 7.34
CA PHE A 302 19.42 2.94 6.58
C PHE A 302 18.21 2.47 7.38
N VAL A 303 18.41 2.08 8.65
CA VAL A 303 17.41 1.31 9.41
C VAL A 303 16.76 2.06 10.58
N GLY A 304 17.24 3.25 10.89
CA GLY A 304 16.69 4.10 11.95
C GLY A 304 15.49 4.94 11.50
N GLN A 305 14.77 5.51 12.46
CA GLN A 305 13.70 6.46 12.15
C GLN A 305 14.23 7.78 11.55
N ASN A 306 15.49 8.13 11.83
CA ASN A 306 16.21 9.25 11.27
C ASN A 306 17.02 8.89 10.01
N ALA A 307 16.64 7.81 9.33
CA ALA A 307 17.31 7.37 8.10
C ALA A 307 17.22 8.43 7.01
N ALA A 308 18.33 8.56 6.24
CA ALA A 308 18.45 9.54 5.15
C ALA A 308 19.07 8.95 3.87
N TRP A 309 19.08 7.63 3.74
CA TRP A 309 19.74 6.94 2.64
C TRP A 309 19.13 7.22 1.27
N ASP A 310 19.94 7.07 0.23
CA ASP A 310 19.61 7.23 -1.18
C ASP A 310 20.07 6.03 -2.03
N ALA A 311 19.84 6.10 -3.33
CA ALA A 311 20.17 5.04 -4.26
C ALA A 311 21.67 4.69 -4.29
N ASP A 312 22.57 5.69 -4.21
CA ASP A 312 24.01 5.47 -4.25
C ASP A 312 24.53 4.84 -2.94
N GLU A 313 23.97 5.26 -1.81
CA GLU A 313 24.26 4.67 -0.52
C GLU A 313 23.77 3.23 -0.44
N LEU A 314 22.59 2.93 -1.01
CA LEU A 314 22.09 1.56 -1.13
C LEU A 314 23.02 0.69 -2.00
N VAL A 315 23.45 1.18 -3.15
CA VAL A 315 24.41 0.44 -4.00
C VAL A 315 25.69 0.13 -3.25
N ALA A 316 26.22 1.09 -2.49
CA ALA A 316 27.40 0.88 -1.66
C ALA A 316 27.15 -0.17 -0.56
N LEU A 317 25.99 -0.12 0.10
CA LEU A 317 25.59 -1.12 1.10
C LEU A 317 25.43 -2.51 0.47
N LEU A 318 24.79 -2.62 -0.68
CA LEU A 318 24.63 -3.89 -1.39
C LEU A 318 25.97 -4.49 -1.80
N ARG A 319 26.92 -3.68 -2.27
CA ARG A 319 28.30 -4.11 -2.55
C ARG A 319 28.96 -4.68 -1.29
N CYS A 320 28.78 -4.02 -0.13
CA CYS A 320 29.29 -4.52 1.14
C CYS A 320 28.63 -5.85 1.54
N VAL A 321 27.31 -5.98 1.41
CA VAL A 321 26.55 -7.19 1.77
C VAL A 321 26.97 -8.38 0.91
N VAL A 322 26.93 -8.22 -0.41
CA VAL A 322 27.21 -9.30 -1.37
C VAL A 322 28.67 -9.78 -1.29
N ALA A 323 29.60 -8.89 -0.91
CA ALA A 323 31.00 -9.21 -0.78
C ALA A 323 31.41 -9.80 0.59
N ASN A 324 30.52 -9.85 1.59
CA ASN A 324 30.83 -10.35 2.94
C ASN A 324 29.88 -11.46 3.41
N PRO A 325 29.56 -12.49 2.58
CA PRO A 325 28.58 -13.50 2.95
C PRO A 325 29.00 -14.36 4.12
N LYS A 326 30.30 -14.72 4.21
CA LYS A 326 30.87 -15.53 5.33
C LYS A 326 30.74 -14.81 6.67
N THR A 327 31.13 -13.54 6.71
CA THR A 327 31.04 -12.73 7.94
C THR A 327 29.62 -12.46 8.37
N LEU A 328 28.71 -12.23 7.42
CA LEU A 328 27.32 -11.94 7.75
C LEU A 328 26.59 -13.15 8.27
N ASN A 329 26.73 -14.29 7.62
CA ASN A 329 25.98 -15.49 7.99
C ASN A 329 26.60 -16.82 7.57
N ASP A 330 27.92 -16.96 7.57
CA ASP A 330 28.66 -18.16 7.24
C ASP A 330 28.19 -18.88 5.95
N THR A 331 27.72 -18.15 4.98
CA THR A 331 27.27 -18.65 3.68
C THR A 331 28.24 -18.28 2.56
N ASP A 332 28.20 -19.02 1.45
CA ASP A 332 29.01 -18.69 0.29
C ASP A 332 28.45 -17.61 -0.60
N LYS A 333 27.15 -17.31 -0.50
CA LYS A 333 26.50 -16.33 -1.35
C LYS A 333 25.31 -15.69 -0.66
N ILE A 334 25.22 -14.36 -0.77
CA ILE A 334 24.03 -13.57 -0.44
C ILE A 334 23.51 -12.91 -1.71
N GLU A 335 22.21 -12.97 -1.92
CA GLU A 335 21.50 -12.19 -2.92
C GLU A 335 21.16 -10.82 -2.34
N GLY A 336 21.59 -9.75 -3.02
CA GLY A 336 21.38 -8.38 -2.54
C GLY A 336 19.90 -8.01 -2.55
N ILE A 337 19.37 -7.61 -3.70
CA ILE A 337 17.94 -7.41 -3.91
C ILE A 337 17.38 -8.68 -4.55
N PHE A 338 16.31 -9.22 -4.00
CA PHE A 338 15.59 -10.36 -4.54
C PHE A 338 14.10 -10.07 -4.62
N SER A 339 13.35 -10.86 -5.37
CA SER A 339 11.90 -10.73 -5.47
C SER A 339 11.21 -11.88 -4.76
N ARG A 340 9.92 -11.71 -4.50
CA ARG A 340 9.10 -12.84 -4.10
C ARG A 340 9.14 -13.92 -5.17
N ASN A 341 9.02 -15.15 -4.69
CA ASN A 341 8.82 -16.29 -5.55
C ASN A 341 7.42 -16.24 -6.14
N ASP A 342 7.32 -16.32 -7.39
CA ASP A 342 6.40 -16.96 -8.29
C ASP A 342 6.26 -16.20 -9.61
N ASP A 343 5.45 -16.76 -10.51
CA ASP A 343 5.15 -16.25 -11.84
C ASP A 343 4.17 -15.04 -11.83
N ASP A 344 3.89 -14.47 -10.63
CA ASP A 344 2.94 -13.39 -10.49
C ASP A 344 3.52 -12.07 -11.00
N THR A 345 2.92 -11.54 -12.03
CA THR A 345 3.24 -10.24 -12.60
C THR A 345 3.33 -9.14 -11.56
N GLN A 346 2.50 -9.21 -10.51
CA GLN A 346 2.47 -8.21 -9.46
C GLN A 346 3.79 -8.12 -8.70
N ARG A 347 4.51 -9.23 -8.56
CA ARG A 347 5.80 -9.27 -7.87
C ARG A 347 6.94 -8.71 -8.70
N LYS A 348 6.89 -8.94 -10.00
CA LYS A 348 7.77 -8.24 -10.95
C LYS A 348 7.51 -6.74 -10.92
N MET A 349 6.25 -6.33 -10.82
CA MET A 349 5.87 -4.92 -10.65
C MET A 349 6.42 -4.31 -9.35
N ASP A 350 6.59 -5.06 -8.28
CA ASP A 350 7.20 -4.55 -7.05
C ASP A 350 8.65 -4.11 -7.27
N MET A 351 9.38 -4.81 -8.16
CA MET A 351 10.72 -4.38 -8.59
C MET A 351 10.67 -3.05 -9.36
N PHE A 352 9.64 -2.83 -10.20
CA PHE A 352 9.47 -1.57 -10.92
C PHE A 352 9.11 -0.43 -9.97
N LYS A 353 8.23 -0.67 -9.01
CA LYS A 353 7.89 0.29 -7.95
C LYS A 353 9.12 0.68 -7.15
N PHE A 354 9.95 -0.30 -6.80
CA PHE A 354 11.20 -0.02 -6.13
C PHE A 354 12.13 0.85 -6.97
N ALA A 355 12.24 0.58 -8.28
CA ALA A 355 12.99 1.43 -9.20
C ALA A 355 12.42 2.86 -9.25
N GLY A 356 11.10 3.02 -9.26
CA GLY A 356 10.42 4.31 -9.22
C GLY A 356 10.77 5.11 -7.97
N THR A 357 10.59 4.51 -6.79
CA THR A 357 10.91 5.12 -5.50
C THR A 357 12.39 5.46 -5.37
N LEU A 358 13.27 4.56 -5.82
CA LEU A 358 14.72 4.70 -5.71
C LEU A 358 15.29 5.83 -6.60
N PHE A 359 14.74 5.99 -7.80
CA PHE A 359 15.25 6.93 -8.81
C PHE A 359 14.33 8.10 -9.11
N GLY A 360 13.31 8.33 -8.30
CA GLY A 360 12.44 9.49 -8.45
C GLY A 360 11.57 9.47 -9.70
N VAL A 361 11.11 8.28 -10.14
CA VAL A 361 10.31 8.13 -11.37
C VAL A 361 8.86 7.85 -11.04
N ARG A 362 7.96 8.70 -11.56
CA ARG A 362 6.52 8.59 -11.36
C ARG A 362 5.87 7.48 -12.18
N GLY A 363 4.74 6.98 -11.69
CA GLY A 363 3.90 6.02 -12.40
C GLY A 363 4.39 4.57 -12.37
N LEU A 364 5.64 4.30 -11.96
CA LEU A 364 6.13 2.92 -11.82
C LEU A 364 5.52 2.19 -10.64
N GLU A 365 5.08 2.93 -9.63
CA GLU A 365 4.39 2.39 -8.46
C GLU A 365 2.88 2.28 -8.64
N SER A 366 2.31 2.93 -9.66
CA SER A 366 0.88 2.94 -9.91
C SER A 366 0.37 1.51 -10.17
N ARG A 367 -0.75 1.17 -9.54
CA ARG A 367 -1.49 -0.06 -9.85
C ARG A 367 -2.35 0.07 -11.09
N GLN A 368 -2.40 1.26 -11.69
CA GLN A 368 -3.32 1.64 -12.74
C GLN A 368 -2.60 1.87 -14.06
N ASP A 369 -2.16 0.80 -14.67
CA ASP A 369 -1.58 0.81 -16.03
C ASP A 369 -0.43 1.80 -16.22
N TYR A 370 0.36 2.05 -15.14
CA TYR A 370 1.47 3.01 -15.13
C TYR A 370 1.06 4.47 -15.35
N LEU A 371 -0.21 4.80 -15.23
CA LEU A 371 -0.69 6.18 -15.34
C LEU A 371 -0.41 6.97 -14.05
N TYR A 372 -0.14 8.25 -14.20
CA TYR A 372 -0.02 9.18 -13.09
C TYR A 372 -0.48 10.59 -13.52
N VAL A 373 -0.85 11.43 -12.56
CA VAL A 373 -1.24 12.82 -12.85
C VAL A 373 0.02 13.70 -12.85
N GLY A 374 0.25 14.42 -13.94
CA GLY A 374 1.36 15.36 -14.09
C GLY A 374 1.14 16.69 -13.36
N ALA A 375 2.16 17.57 -13.41
CA ALA A 375 2.06 18.93 -12.89
C ALA A 375 1.05 19.80 -13.66
N ASP A 376 0.78 19.44 -14.91
CA ASP A 376 -0.25 20.04 -15.79
C ASP A 376 -1.67 19.61 -15.43
N GLY A 377 -1.85 18.68 -14.48
CA GLY A 377 -3.14 18.14 -14.08
C GLY A 377 -3.66 17.04 -15.02
N GLU A 378 -2.90 16.66 -16.04
CA GLU A 378 -3.25 15.62 -17.00
C GLU A 378 -2.65 14.26 -16.64
N LEU A 379 -3.18 13.20 -17.24
CA LEU A 379 -2.62 11.86 -17.12
C LEU A 379 -1.43 11.69 -18.04
N HIS A 380 -0.37 11.15 -17.46
CA HIS A 380 0.84 10.70 -18.14
C HIS A 380 0.96 9.17 -18.00
N ASP A 381 1.71 8.56 -18.88
CA ASP A 381 2.01 7.12 -18.83
C ASP A 381 3.53 6.91 -18.69
N ALA A 382 3.94 6.37 -17.53
CA ALA A 382 5.34 6.13 -17.22
C ALA A 382 6.06 5.27 -18.28
N ARG A 383 5.32 4.43 -19.01
CA ARG A 383 5.89 3.61 -20.08
C ARG A 383 6.39 4.43 -21.28
N GLN A 384 5.92 5.67 -21.43
CA GLN A 384 6.33 6.62 -22.48
C GLN A 384 7.43 7.59 -22.02
N GLU A 385 7.79 7.57 -20.74
CA GLU A 385 8.74 8.50 -20.16
C GLU A 385 10.19 8.01 -20.26
N GLU A 386 11.08 8.88 -20.74
CA GLU A 386 12.50 8.55 -20.84
C GLU A 386 13.12 8.23 -19.46
N ALA A 387 12.67 8.93 -18.41
CA ALA A 387 13.12 8.74 -17.04
C ALA A 387 12.89 7.30 -16.54
N THR A 388 11.81 6.66 -16.97
CA THR A 388 11.51 5.24 -16.67
C THR A 388 12.62 4.33 -17.17
N TYR A 389 13.03 4.50 -18.43
CA TYR A 389 14.07 3.65 -19.04
C TYR A 389 15.44 3.92 -18.42
N ILE A 390 15.75 5.15 -18.05
CA ILE A 390 16.96 5.49 -17.31
C ILE A 390 16.98 4.79 -15.94
N ALA A 391 15.85 4.73 -15.23
CA ALA A 391 15.76 3.99 -13.97
C ALA A 391 15.97 2.49 -14.18
N LEU A 392 15.36 1.90 -15.21
CA LEU A 392 15.54 0.49 -15.56
C LEU A 392 16.99 0.17 -15.98
N GLU A 393 17.65 1.06 -16.71
CA GLU A 393 19.08 0.94 -17.04
C GLU A 393 19.97 0.95 -15.79
N ARG A 394 19.62 1.75 -14.78
CA ARG A 394 20.32 1.74 -13.48
C ARG A 394 20.13 0.44 -12.74
N MET A 395 18.90 -0.11 -12.74
CA MET A 395 18.62 -1.44 -12.19
C MET A 395 19.40 -2.52 -12.96
N ASN A 396 19.49 -2.43 -14.28
CA ASN A 396 20.31 -3.34 -15.08
C ASN A 396 21.81 -3.25 -14.72
N ALA A 397 22.32 -2.05 -14.45
CA ALA A 397 23.70 -1.90 -13.98
C ALA A 397 23.90 -2.60 -12.62
N MET A 398 22.96 -2.47 -11.70
CA MET A 398 22.99 -3.20 -10.42
C MET A 398 22.91 -4.71 -10.63
N ALA A 399 22.06 -5.18 -11.54
CA ALA A 399 21.95 -6.60 -11.87
C ALA A 399 23.26 -7.15 -12.47
N LYS A 400 23.94 -6.40 -13.33
CA LYS A 400 25.24 -6.78 -13.91
C LYS A 400 26.37 -6.88 -12.87
N GLU A 401 26.30 -6.11 -11.80
CA GLU A 401 27.21 -6.23 -10.65
C GLU A 401 26.83 -7.38 -9.70
N GLY A 402 25.70 -8.06 -9.95
CA GLY A 402 25.19 -9.11 -9.06
C GLY A 402 24.56 -8.58 -7.78
N LEU A 403 24.17 -7.31 -7.74
CA LEU A 403 23.47 -6.68 -6.61
C LEU A 403 21.99 -6.97 -6.60
N ILE A 404 21.42 -7.34 -7.75
CA ILE A 404 20.05 -7.82 -7.92
C ILE A 404 20.09 -9.28 -8.34
N SER A 405 19.37 -10.13 -7.63
CA SER A 405 19.25 -11.56 -7.94
C SER A 405 18.56 -11.76 -9.29
N SER A 406 19.08 -12.68 -10.09
CA SER A 406 18.38 -13.09 -11.32
C SER A 406 17.08 -13.84 -11.06
N SER A 407 16.79 -14.18 -9.81
CA SER A 407 15.58 -14.91 -9.40
C SER A 407 14.28 -14.16 -9.74
N PHE A 408 14.33 -12.82 -9.84
CA PHE A 408 13.13 -12.05 -10.18
C PHE A 408 12.59 -12.29 -11.60
N VAL A 409 13.40 -12.88 -12.48
CA VAL A 409 13.03 -13.23 -13.86
C VAL A 409 12.63 -14.69 -13.98
N LYS A 410 13.21 -15.56 -13.14
CA LYS A 410 13.08 -17.02 -13.23
C LYS A 410 11.92 -17.52 -12.38
N ASN A 411 11.02 -18.28 -12.99
CA ASN A 411 9.91 -18.90 -12.27
C ASN A 411 10.36 -20.05 -11.30
N GLU A 412 11.62 -20.43 -11.34
CA GLU A 412 12.23 -21.47 -10.50
C GLU A 412 12.92 -20.90 -9.28
N ALA A 413 12.76 -19.62 -9.00
CA ALA A 413 13.39 -18.96 -7.86
C ALA A 413 12.88 -19.52 -6.53
N GLU A 414 13.78 -19.61 -5.55
CA GLU A 414 13.41 -19.89 -4.15
C GLU A 414 12.41 -18.82 -3.67
N SER A 415 11.45 -19.21 -2.83
CA SER A 415 10.51 -18.23 -2.23
C SER A 415 11.27 -17.22 -1.38
N SER A 416 10.68 -16.04 -1.18
CA SER A 416 11.26 -15.05 -0.26
C SER A 416 11.44 -15.63 1.14
N ALA A 417 10.48 -16.45 1.61
CA ALA A 417 10.60 -17.14 2.88
C ALA A 417 11.79 -18.11 2.90
N THR A 418 11.93 -18.98 1.88
CA THR A 418 13.06 -19.92 1.76
C THR A 418 14.39 -19.18 1.59
N MET A 419 14.40 -18.07 0.86
CA MET A 419 15.59 -17.23 0.67
C MET A 419 16.10 -16.67 2.01
N LEU A 420 15.19 -16.25 2.90
CA LEU A 420 15.53 -15.74 4.22
C LEU A 420 15.85 -16.87 5.20
N GLU A 421 15.08 -17.97 5.21
CA GLU A 421 15.31 -19.14 6.04
C GLU A 421 16.69 -19.80 5.81
N ASN A 422 17.20 -19.71 4.58
CA ASN A 422 18.54 -20.16 4.22
C ASN A 422 19.61 -19.06 4.29
N ASP A 423 19.30 -17.92 4.89
CA ASP A 423 20.20 -16.77 5.04
C ASP A 423 20.87 -16.30 3.74
N LYS A 424 20.11 -16.29 2.66
CA LYS A 424 20.58 -15.90 1.33
C LYS A 424 20.09 -14.54 0.87
N GLY A 425 18.96 -14.07 1.37
CA GLY A 425 18.30 -12.85 0.92
C GLY A 425 18.57 -11.65 1.84
N PHE A 426 18.95 -10.50 1.26
CA PHE A 426 19.17 -9.28 2.04
C PHE A 426 17.98 -8.34 2.02
N MET A 427 17.46 -8.01 0.85
CA MET A 427 16.47 -6.95 0.69
C MET A 427 15.46 -7.27 -0.40
N HIS A 428 14.18 -6.95 -0.17
CA HIS A 428 13.17 -6.89 -1.22
C HIS A 428 12.14 -5.78 -0.96
N TYR A 429 11.28 -5.52 -1.96
CA TYR A 429 10.17 -4.57 -1.86
C TYR A 429 8.87 -5.36 -1.73
N ASP A 430 8.15 -5.19 -0.60
CA ASP A 430 7.03 -6.05 -0.28
C ASP A 430 5.99 -5.39 0.64
N TYR A 431 4.92 -6.10 0.94
CA TYR A 431 3.91 -5.69 1.91
C TYR A 431 4.49 -5.61 3.32
N ASN A 432 4.05 -4.64 4.10
CA ASN A 432 4.42 -4.50 5.50
C ASN A 432 4.17 -5.79 6.30
N GLN A 433 3.06 -6.48 6.03
CA GLN A 433 2.73 -7.74 6.70
C GLN A 433 3.78 -8.84 6.48
N THR A 434 4.47 -8.87 5.34
CA THR A 434 5.47 -9.90 5.04
C THR A 434 6.59 -9.93 6.09
N GLN A 435 7.06 -8.77 6.57
CA GLN A 435 8.08 -8.72 7.62
C GLN A 435 7.62 -9.39 8.92
N THR A 436 6.34 -9.20 9.26
CA THR A 436 5.72 -9.77 10.46
C THR A 436 5.80 -11.29 10.44
N VAL A 437 5.30 -11.89 9.36
CA VAL A 437 5.27 -13.34 9.18
C VAL A 437 6.70 -13.91 9.14
N LEU A 438 7.62 -13.27 8.42
CA LEU A 438 8.97 -13.79 8.27
C LEU A 438 9.77 -13.78 9.57
N ASN A 439 9.68 -12.73 10.39
CA ASN A 439 10.36 -12.66 11.67
C ASN A 439 9.89 -13.74 12.65
N GLU A 440 8.60 -14.10 12.63
CA GLU A 440 8.05 -15.09 13.54
C GLU A 440 8.22 -16.53 13.07
N THR A 441 8.19 -16.78 11.77
CA THR A 441 8.08 -18.14 11.25
C THR A 441 9.33 -18.64 10.57
N LYS A 442 10.26 -17.77 10.16
CA LYS A 442 11.39 -18.11 9.29
C LYS A 442 12.75 -17.69 9.81
N LEU A 443 12.85 -16.62 10.57
CA LEU A 443 14.12 -16.14 11.10
C LEU A 443 14.39 -16.68 12.49
N GLN A 444 15.68 -16.82 12.84
CA GLN A 444 16.13 -17.31 14.13
C GLN A 444 16.18 -16.18 15.17
N GLU A 445 16.33 -16.54 16.45
CA GLU A 445 16.49 -15.55 17.52
C GLU A 445 17.70 -14.66 17.26
N GLY A 446 17.47 -13.34 17.32
CA GLY A 446 18.48 -12.32 17.03
C GLY A 446 18.53 -11.84 15.58
N GLU A 447 17.93 -12.56 14.67
CA GLU A 447 17.79 -12.14 13.28
C GLU A 447 16.61 -11.18 13.11
N LYS A 448 16.78 -10.18 12.24
CA LYS A 448 15.76 -9.13 12.08
C LYS A 448 15.56 -8.77 10.63
N TYR A 449 14.33 -8.92 10.16
CA TYR A 449 13.89 -8.46 8.86
C TYR A 449 12.80 -7.40 9.03
N MET A 450 13.04 -6.18 8.60
CA MET A 450 12.22 -5.04 8.95
C MET A 450 12.02 -4.10 7.77
N ALA A 451 10.83 -3.46 7.73
CA ALA A 451 10.60 -2.32 6.86
C ALA A 451 11.53 -1.17 7.22
N VAL A 452 12.11 -0.55 6.21
CA VAL A 452 12.98 0.62 6.35
C VAL A 452 12.39 1.82 5.65
N MET A 453 12.85 3.00 6.04
CA MET A 453 12.41 4.26 5.43
C MET A 453 12.59 4.20 3.92
N VAL A 454 11.66 4.79 3.17
CA VAL A 454 11.82 4.96 1.72
C VAL A 454 13.01 5.88 1.43
N PRO A 455 13.76 5.65 0.34
CA PRO A 455 14.97 6.41 0.02
C PRO A 455 14.68 7.88 -0.27
N VAL A 456 15.71 8.70 -0.14
CA VAL A 456 15.73 10.06 -0.68
C VAL A 456 15.96 9.96 -2.18
N ALA A 457 15.01 10.44 -2.97
CA ALA A 457 15.12 10.50 -4.41
C ALA A 457 15.51 11.91 -4.88
N ARG A 458 16.12 11.98 -6.05
CA ARG A 458 16.42 13.21 -6.76
C ARG A 458 15.26 13.52 -7.71
N TRP A 459 14.62 14.66 -7.51
CA TRP A 459 13.47 15.07 -8.28
C TRP A 459 13.77 16.32 -9.09
N ASN A 460 13.34 16.35 -10.34
CA ASN A 460 13.41 17.54 -11.17
C ASN A 460 12.15 17.63 -12.01
N ASP A 461 11.29 18.59 -11.68
CA ASP A 461 10.03 18.88 -12.37
C ASP A 461 10.13 20.09 -13.33
N GLY A 462 11.36 20.56 -13.60
CA GLY A 462 11.62 21.76 -14.37
C GLY A 462 11.67 23.05 -13.54
N THR A 463 11.31 23.03 -12.26
CA THR A 463 11.43 24.20 -11.35
C THR A 463 12.78 24.25 -10.65
N GLY A 464 13.53 23.17 -10.70
CA GLY A 464 14.82 22.99 -10.05
C GLY A 464 14.99 21.59 -9.46
N GLU A 465 16.20 21.28 -9.05
CA GLU A 465 16.53 20.01 -8.45
C GLU A 465 16.10 20.00 -6.98
N GLN A 466 15.34 18.99 -6.58
CA GLN A 466 14.85 18.77 -5.23
C GLN A 466 15.22 17.37 -4.76
N PHE A 467 15.35 17.20 -3.44
CA PHE A 467 15.68 15.93 -2.81
C PHE A 467 14.64 15.64 -1.71
N PHE A 468 13.84 14.62 -1.90
CA PHE A 468 12.84 14.23 -0.91
C PHE A 468 12.44 12.75 -1.05
N ARG A 469 11.75 12.24 -0.05
CA ARG A 469 11.17 10.90 -0.11
C ARG A 469 9.79 10.98 -0.69
N PHE A 470 9.49 10.08 -1.61
CA PHE A 470 8.13 9.88 -2.08
C PHE A 470 7.81 8.42 -2.29
N THR A 471 6.53 8.13 -2.35
CA THR A 471 6.02 6.84 -2.78
C THR A 471 4.68 7.04 -3.48
N GLU A 472 4.41 6.22 -4.46
CA GLU A 472 3.12 6.14 -5.15
C GLU A 472 2.42 4.80 -4.87
N SER A 473 2.98 3.99 -3.97
CA SER A 473 2.41 2.70 -3.56
C SER A 473 1.27 2.92 -2.58
N TRP A 474 0.12 3.25 -3.11
CA TRP A 474 -1.08 3.56 -2.35
C TRP A 474 -2.00 2.37 -2.24
N ARG A 475 -2.68 2.30 -1.10
CA ARG A 475 -3.91 1.53 -1.04
C ARG A 475 -4.98 2.28 -1.82
N SER A 476 -5.40 1.70 -2.92
CA SER A 476 -6.47 2.26 -3.75
C SER A 476 -7.83 1.77 -3.28
N VAL A 477 -8.87 2.51 -3.64
CA VAL A 477 -10.24 1.98 -3.62
C VAL A 477 -10.26 0.68 -4.41
N LYS A 478 -10.65 -0.42 -3.76
CA LYS A 478 -10.70 -1.73 -4.42
C LYS A 478 -11.81 -1.74 -5.47
N THR A 479 -11.63 -2.58 -6.47
CA THR A 479 -12.61 -2.75 -7.55
C THR A 479 -13.84 -3.54 -7.16
N ASP A 480 -13.94 -3.98 -5.92
CA ASP A 480 -15.03 -4.81 -5.41
C ASP A 480 -15.84 -4.03 -4.36
N GLY A 481 -17.09 -4.38 -4.21
CA GLY A 481 -17.97 -3.78 -3.22
C GLY A 481 -19.27 -4.52 -3.02
N TRP A 482 -20.17 -3.95 -2.21
CA TRP A 482 -21.51 -4.46 -1.98
C TRP A 482 -22.56 -3.60 -2.66
N ALA A 483 -23.49 -4.25 -3.33
CA ALA A 483 -24.67 -3.63 -3.89
C ALA A 483 -25.94 -4.15 -3.22
N ILE A 484 -27.00 -3.34 -3.23
CA ILE A 484 -28.33 -3.72 -2.79
C ILE A 484 -29.12 -4.15 -4.04
N SER A 485 -29.63 -5.39 -4.02
CA SER A 485 -30.45 -5.92 -5.11
C SER A 485 -31.84 -5.31 -5.09
N LEU A 486 -32.21 -4.61 -6.16
CA LEU A 486 -33.58 -4.03 -6.27
C LEU A 486 -34.65 -5.12 -6.26
N ALA A 487 -34.43 -6.23 -6.93
CA ALA A 487 -35.34 -7.37 -6.93
C ALA A 487 -35.37 -8.08 -5.56
N GLY A 488 -34.24 -8.10 -4.84
CA GLY A 488 -34.13 -8.73 -3.52
C GLY A 488 -34.88 -7.98 -2.44
N VAL A 489 -34.68 -6.68 -2.35
CA VAL A 489 -35.44 -5.85 -1.40
C VAL A 489 -36.89 -5.63 -1.89
N GLY A 490 -37.12 -5.69 -3.20
CA GLY A 490 -38.45 -5.55 -3.80
C GLY A 490 -39.12 -4.23 -3.39
N ASN A 491 -40.40 -4.35 -2.94
CA ASN A 491 -41.15 -3.23 -2.37
C ASN A 491 -41.09 -3.21 -0.83
N ASP A 492 -40.18 -3.99 -0.23
CA ASP A 492 -40.00 -4.05 1.23
C ASP A 492 -39.05 -2.95 1.69
N THR A 493 -39.61 -1.83 2.13
CA THR A 493 -38.86 -0.69 2.64
C THR A 493 -38.05 -1.03 3.88
N ASN A 494 -38.48 -2.01 4.71
CA ASN A 494 -37.70 -2.43 5.86
C ASN A 494 -36.37 -3.05 5.43
N LYS A 495 -36.37 -3.91 4.41
CA LYS A 495 -35.13 -4.51 3.88
C LYS A 495 -34.21 -3.44 3.25
N LEU A 496 -34.78 -2.54 2.46
CA LEU A 496 -34.02 -1.48 1.85
C LEU A 496 -33.34 -0.59 2.91
N HIS A 497 -34.12 -0.12 3.88
CA HIS A 497 -33.61 0.74 4.95
C HIS A 497 -32.60 0.02 5.84
N ALA A 498 -32.81 -1.24 6.18
CA ALA A 498 -31.85 -2.05 6.95
C ALA A 498 -30.53 -2.26 6.18
N ALA A 499 -30.58 -2.46 4.86
CA ALA A 499 -29.37 -2.60 4.04
C ALA A 499 -28.59 -1.27 3.94
N LEU A 500 -29.30 -0.14 3.82
CA LEU A 500 -28.70 1.20 3.85
C LEU A 500 -28.09 1.51 5.22
N ALA A 501 -28.76 1.13 6.32
CA ALA A 501 -28.25 1.29 7.67
C ALA A 501 -26.96 0.48 7.90
N LEU A 502 -26.90 -0.74 7.37
CA LEU A 502 -25.66 -1.54 7.43
C LEU A 502 -24.50 -0.86 6.72
N ILE A 503 -24.73 -0.33 5.52
CA ILE A 503 -23.70 0.41 4.79
C ILE A 503 -23.29 1.66 5.57
N ASP A 504 -24.24 2.48 6.01
CA ASP A 504 -23.92 3.72 6.72
C ASP A 504 -23.15 3.44 8.02
N TYR A 505 -23.59 2.44 8.79
CA TYR A 505 -22.90 2.03 10.01
C TYR A 505 -21.45 1.57 9.76
N ALA A 506 -21.19 0.84 8.68
CA ALA A 506 -19.85 0.36 8.33
C ALA A 506 -18.84 1.51 8.12
N TYR A 507 -19.31 2.69 7.74
CA TYR A 507 -18.49 3.90 7.57
C TYR A 507 -18.47 4.82 8.80
N SER A 508 -19.24 4.54 9.83
CA SER A 508 -19.14 5.22 11.11
C SER A 508 -17.84 4.85 11.83
N ARG A 509 -17.45 5.64 12.83
CA ARG A 509 -16.26 5.32 13.64
C ARG A 509 -16.41 3.99 14.38
N GLU A 510 -17.56 3.75 14.94
CA GLU A 510 -17.92 2.54 15.66
C GLU A 510 -17.90 1.33 14.70
N GLY A 511 -18.43 1.51 13.49
CA GLY A 511 -18.38 0.51 12.43
C GLY A 511 -16.94 0.19 12.00
N GLN A 512 -16.09 1.19 11.82
CA GLN A 512 -14.68 0.99 11.51
C GLN A 512 -13.94 0.21 12.60
N ILE A 513 -14.24 0.50 13.87
CA ILE A 513 -13.68 -0.24 15.01
C ILE A 513 -14.19 -1.68 14.98
N LEU A 514 -15.50 -1.89 14.93
CA LEU A 514 -16.10 -3.23 14.93
C LEU A 514 -15.60 -4.09 13.77
N MET A 515 -15.56 -3.53 12.56
CA MET A 515 -15.13 -4.27 11.36
C MET A 515 -13.62 -4.55 11.33
N SER A 516 -12.81 -3.79 12.05
CA SER A 516 -11.35 -4.00 12.11
C SER A 516 -10.94 -4.85 13.32
N TYR A 517 -11.46 -4.54 14.51
CA TYR A 517 -11.04 -5.13 15.78
C TYR A 517 -11.94 -6.28 16.23
N GLY A 518 -13.14 -6.42 15.65
CA GLY A 518 -14.19 -7.29 16.17
C GLY A 518 -14.97 -6.64 17.32
N PRO A 519 -15.89 -7.40 17.96
CA PRO A 519 -16.64 -6.97 19.13
C PRO A 519 -15.76 -6.63 20.32
N ASP A 520 -16.37 -5.96 21.30
CA ASP A 520 -15.72 -5.46 22.51
C ASP A 520 -14.85 -6.49 23.27
N ALA A 521 -15.24 -7.76 23.26
CA ALA A 521 -14.48 -8.84 23.88
C ALA A 521 -13.09 -9.10 23.24
N PHE A 522 -12.85 -8.62 22.02
CA PHE A 522 -11.55 -8.72 21.34
C PHE A 522 -10.65 -7.50 21.60
N ILE A 523 -11.15 -6.52 22.35
CA ILE A 523 -10.50 -5.26 22.69
C ILE A 523 -10.05 -5.29 24.16
N LYS A 524 -8.90 -4.65 24.43
CA LYS A 524 -8.31 -4.61 25.77
C LYS A 524 -9.05 -3.63 26.66
N HIS A 525 -9.38 -4.08 27.90
CA HIS A 525 -9.96 -3.26 28.95
C HIS A 525 -9.02 -3.14 30.15
N ASP A 526 -9.11 -2.02 30.85
CA ASP A 526 -8.42 -1.81 32.13
C ASP A 526 -9.17 -2.53 33.28
N ALA A 527 -8.59 -2.47 34.48
CA ALA A 527 -9.18 -3.09 35.69
C ALA A 527 -10.55 -2.51 36.08
N GLN A 528 -10.95 -1.37 35.54
CA GLN A 528 -12.24 -0.73 35.74
C GLN A 528 -13.25 -1.07 34.62
N GLY A 529 -12.87 -1.92 33.67
CA GLY A 529 -13.70 -2.31 32.53
C GLY A 529 -13.79 -1.25 31.44
N LYS A 530 -12.90 -0.25 31.44
CA LYS A 530 -12.85 0.78 30.42
C LYS A 530 -11.91 0.34 29.29
N MET A 531 -12.34 0.55 28.03
CA MET A 531 -11.52 0.30 26.85
C MET A 531 -10.19 1.03 26.91
N VAL A 532 -9.09 0.30 26.73
CA VAL A 532 -7.75 0.88 26.67
C VAL A 532 -7.53 1.45 25.28
N MET A 533 -7.11 2.70 25.22
CA MET A 533 -6.90 3.44 23.98
C MET A 533 -5.43 3.81 23.83
N PHE A 534 -4.97 3.96 22.60
CA PHE A 534 -3.65 4.52 22.27
C PHE A 534 -3.76 5.52 21.13
N ASP A 535 -2.81 6.45 21.07
CA ASP A 535 -2.73 7.41 19.98
C ASP A 535 -2.03 6.78 18.77
N PHE A 536 -2.70 6.84 17.62
CA PHE A 536 -2.13 6.48 16.34
C PHE A 536 -2.39 7.61 15.35
N ASN A 537 -1.33 8.29 14.93
CA ASN A 537 -1.39 9.45 14.03
C ASN A 537 -2.39 10.54 14.48
N GLY A 538 -2.37 10.88 15.78
CA GLY A 538 -3.23 11.90 16.37
C GLY A 538 -4.69 11.47 16.58
N GLN A 539 -5.01 10.22 16.37
CA GLN A 539 -6.34 9.63 16.64
C GLN A 539 -6.26 8.55 17.72
N GLN A 540 -7.26 8.54 18.60
CA GLN A 540 -7.36 7.51 19.63
C GLN A 540 -8.02 6.25 19.07
N TRP A 541 -7.35 5.10 19.21
CA TRP A 541 -7.83 3.79 18.74
C TRP A 541 -7.80 2.78 19.88
N PRO A 542 -8.67 1.75 19.83
CA PRO A 542 -8.62 0.68 20.83
C PRO A 542 -7.31 -0.12 20.76
N VAL A 543 -6.90 -0.65 21.89
CA VAL A 543 -5.83 -1.65 21.97
C VAL A 543 -6.46 -3.03 21.83
N ILE A 544 -5.91 -3.90 20.99
CA ILE A 544 -6.37 -5.30 20.89
C ILE A 544 -6.05 -6.05 22.18
N ALA A 545 -6.93 -6.98 22.58
CA ALA A 545 -6.70 -7.82 23.75
C ALA A 545 -5.49 -8.75 23.54
N ASP A 546 -4.78 -9.06 24.62
CA ASP A 546 -3.60 -9.94 24.54
C ASP A 546 -4.01 -11.34 24.00
N ALA A 547 -5.14 -11.89 24.42
CA ALA A 547 -5.70 -13.15 23.89
C ALA A 547 -6.03 -13.07 22.39
N THR A 548 -6.50 -11.92 21.90
CA THR A 548 -6.76 -11.69 20.46
C THR A 548 -5.47 -11.71 19.66
N TYR A 549 -4.42 -11.09 20.21
CA TYR A 549 -3.10 -11.09 19.58
C TYR A 549 -2.51 -12.52 19.51
N GLU A 550 -2.58 -13.27 20.60
CA GLU A 550 -2.13 -14.67 20.64
C GLU A 550 -2.92 -15.55 19.66
N GLU A 551 -4.23 -15.38 19.61
CA GLU A 551 -5.09 -16.13 18.69
C GLU A 551 -4.79 -15.82 17.22
N LEU A 552 -4.47 -14.57 16.88
CA LEU A 552 -4.07 -14.16 15.54
C LEU A 552 -2.84 -14.97 15.09
N TRP A 553 -1.87 -15.17 15.96
CA TRP A 553 -0.67 -15.96 15.67
C TRP A 553 -0.99 -17.46 15.60
N ASP A 554 -1.77 -17.98 16.52
CA ASP A 554 -2.16 -19.41 16.57
C ASP A 554 -3.00 -19.84 15.34
N LYS A 555 -3.96 -19.02 14.94
CA LYS A 555 -4.96 -19.41 13.92
C LYS A 555 -4.67 -18.90 12.50
N ALA A 556 -3.87 -17.86 12.37
CA ALA A 556 -3.64 -17.20 11.09
C ALA A 556 -2.16 -16.92 10.79
N ASP A 557 -1.22 -17.54 11.53
CA ASP A 557 0.23 -17.38 11.35
C ASP A 557 0.65 -15.90 11.27
N GLY A 558 0.08 -15.06 12.12
CA GLY A 558 0.30 -13.62 12.11
C GLY A 558 -0.35 -12.86 10.94
N ASN A 559 -1.09 -13.54 10.07
CA ASN A 559 -1.79 -12.89 8.96
C ASN A 559 -3.07 -12.21 9.44
N TYR A 560 -2.97 -10.94 9.87
CA TYR A 560 -4.09 -10.18 10.41
C TYR A 560 -5.26 -10.00 9.41
N THR A 561 -4.98 -9.94 8.11
CA THR A 561 -6.05 -9.86 7.09
C THR A 561 -6.86 -11.17 7.03
N ASN A 562 -6.19 -12.32 7.08
CA ASN A 562 -6.86 -13.61 7.16
C ASN A 562 -7.58 -13.78 8.49
N TYR A 563 -6.96 -13.37 9.60
CA TYR A 563 -7.59 -13.40 10.91
C TYR A 563 -8.91 -12.61 10.93
N ALA A 564 -8.84 -11.34 10.51
CA ALA A 564 -10.03 -10.50 10.45
C ALA A 564 -11.14 -11.08 9.56
N ARG A 565 -10.79 -11.58 8.37
CA ARG A 565 -11.78 -12.12 7.41
C ARG A 565 -12.32 -13.48 7.80
N PHE A 566 -11.45 -14.39 8.27
CA PHE A 566 -11.86 -15.79 8.48
C PHE A 566 -12.49 -16.02 9.84
N TYR A 567 -12.04 -15.27 10.85
CA TYR A 567 -12.44 -15.49 12.24
C TYR A 567 -13.30 -14.37 12.80
N LEU A 568 -12.95 -13.10 12.59
CA LEU A 568 -13.77 -11.98 13.07
C LEU A 568 -14.98 -11.71 12.17
N GLY A 569 -14.86 -11.90 10.87
CA GLY A 569 -15.94 -11.69 9.91
C GLY A 569 -15.84 -10.42 9.08
N SER A 570 -14.73 -9.69 9.16
CA SER A 570 -14.49 -8.55 8.28
C SER A 570 -14.46 -8.99 6.81
N THR A 571 -15.24 -8.33 5.97
CA THR A 571 -15.35 -8.69 4.54
C THR A 571 -15.12 -7.47 3.64
N LEU A 572 -16.04 -7.18 2.71
CA LEU A 572 -16.00 -5.97 1.87
C LEU A 572 -16.81 -4.84 2.48
N SER A 573 -16.71 -3.66 1.88
CA SER A 573 -17.55 -2.48 2.17
C SER A 573 -17.38 -1.86 3.55
N PHE A 574 -16.14 -1.75 4.00
CA PHE A 574 -15.79 -0.97 5.19
C PHE A 574 -14.40 -0.35 5.06
N VAL A 575 -14.08 0.58 5.94
CA VAL A 575 -12.75 1.17 6.06
C VAL A 575 -11.94 0.40 7.08
N LYS A 576 -10.87 -0.26 6.64
CA LYS A 576 -9.99 -0.98 7.56
C LYS A 576 -9.09 0.00 8.32
N SER A 577 -8.97 -0.20 9.62
CA SER A 577 -8.13 0.64 10.47
C SER A 577 -6.65 0.25 10.35
N GLN A 578 -5.81 1.21 9.97
CA GLN A 578 -4.34 1.05 10.01
C GLN A 578 -3.81 0.79 11.41
N SER A 579 -4.44 1.37 12.42
CA SER A 579 -4.06 1.15 13.80
C SER A 579 -4.20 -0.32 14.21
N PHE A 580 -5.21 -1.03 13.70
CA PHE A 580 -5.35 -2.47 13.88
C PHE A 580 -4.18 -3.23 13.22
N GLU A 581 -3.88 -2.94 11.96
CA GLU A 581 -2.75 -3.56 11.27
C GLU A 581 -1.43 -3.31 11.98
N TYR A 582 -1.20 -2.09 12.42
CA TYR A 582 -0.01 -1.72 13.19
C TYR A 582 0.13 -2.55 14.47
N GLN A 583 -0.96 -2.72 15.22
CA GLN A 583 -0.93 -3.50 16.46
C GLN A 583 -0.68 -4.99 16.22
N CYS A 584 -1.19 -5.53 15.10
CA CYS A 584 -1.00 -6.92 14.71
C CYS A 584 0.42 -7.22 14.17
N THR A 585 1.19 -6.18 13.86
CA THR A 585 2.55 -6.35 13.35
C THR A 585 3.48 -6.86 14.44
N HIS A 586 4.34 -7.81 14.10
CA HIS A 586 5.36 -8.34 15.02
C HIS A 586 6.20 -7.21 15.65
N LYS A 587 6.70 -7.43 16.86
CA LYS A 587 7.45 -6.42 17.64
C LYS A 587 8.57 -5.75 16.84
N VAL A 588 9.39 -6.55 16.14
CA VAL A 588 10.48 -6.02 15.29
C VAL A 588 9.94 -5.26 14.09
N GLY A 589 8.94 -5.84 13.40
CA GLY A 589 8.27 -5.17 12.28
C GLY A 589 7.55 -3.89 12.69
N LYS A 590 7.05 -3.84 13.93
CA LYS A 590 6.39 -2.66 14.51
C LYS A 590 7.33 -1.46 14.64
N GLU A 591 8.61 -1.68 14.91
CA GLU A 591 9.61 -0.60 14.91
C GLU A 591 9.69 0.07 13.53
N GLY A 592 9.91 -0.71 12.47
CA GLY A 592 9.99 -0.17 11.10
C GLY A 592 8.69 0.49 10.63
N ALA A 593 7.56 -0.17 10.84
CA ALA A 593 6.24 0.40 10.54
C ALA A 593 5.99 1.70 11.32
N GLY A 594 6.41 1.77 12.58
CA GLY A 594 6.31 2.96 13.41
C GLY A 594 7.15 4.12 12.91
N TYR A 595 8.37 3.86 12.42
CA TYR A 595 9.22 4.90 11.84
C TYR A 595 8.59 5.49 10.57
N ILE A 596 8.07 4.65 9.70
CA ILE A 596 7.39 5.08 8.47
C ILE A 596 6.11 5.84 8.79
N SER A 597 5.30 5.35 9.72
CA SER A 597 4.06 6.02 10.16
C SER A 597 4.34 7.43 10.71
N LYS A 598 5.39 7.60 11.53
CA LYS A 598 5.82 8.91 12.02
C LYS A 598 6.26 9.84 10.88
N ALA A 599 7.04 9.32 9.94
CA ALA A 599 7.49 10.09 8.79
C ALA A 599 6.32 10.58 7.93
N ILE A 600 5.29 9.74 7.74
CA ILE A 600 4.04 10.14 7.08
C ILE A 600 3.32 11.21 7.89
N GLY A 601 3.16 11.00 9.20
CA GLY A 601 2.49 11.94 10.10
C GLY A 601 3.15 13.33 10.15
N TYR A 602 4.47 13.38 9.97
CA TYR A 602 5.24 14.64 9.84
C TYR A 602 5.33 15.18 8.40
N GLY A 603 4.73 14.52 7.43
CA GLY A 603 4.78 14.94 6.03
C GLY A 603 6.14 14.78 5.36
N LEU A 604 7.03 13.91 5.88
CA LEU A 604 8.36 13.68 5.34
C LEU A 604 8.36 12.76 4.13
N ILE A 605 7.39 11.87 4.04
CA ILE A 605 7.15 11.07 2.84
C ILE A 605 6.08 11.80 2.05
N LYS A 606 6.50 12.40 0.96
CA LYS A 606 5.60 13.18 0.11
C LYS A 606 5.04 12.31 -0.99
N HIS A 607 3.79 12.52 -1.24
CA HIS A 607 3.28 12.17 -2.56
C HIS A 607 3.83 13.21 -3.54
N PRO A 608 4.40 12.84 -4.68
CA PRO A 608 4.97 13.78 -5.65
C PRO A 608 4.01 14.91 -6.03
N LYS A 609 2.75 14.64 -5.96
CA LYS A 609 1.64 15.47 -6.34
C LYS A 609 1.28 16.56 -5.32
N LEU A 610 1.48 16.32 -4.02
CA LEU A 610 1.25 17.34 -2.99
C LEU A 610 2.18 18.55 -3.16
N ALA A 611 3.29 18.36 -3.87
CA ALA A 611 4.19 19.45 -4.26
C ALA A 611 3.73 20.19 -5.52
N LEU A 612 2.80 19.65 -6.30
CA LEU A 612 2.48 20.09 -7.65
C LEU A 612 1.07 20.67 -7.80
N THR A 613 0.14 20.41 -6.90
CA THR A 613 -1.24 20.89 -7.01
C THR A 613 -1.77 21.45 -5.70
N GLU A 614 -2.60 22.50 -5.77
CA GLU A 614 -3.37 23.03 -4.63
C GLU A 614 -4.48 22.06 -4.18
N ASN A 615 -4.78 21.05 -5.00
CA ASN A 615 -5.85 20.07 -4.78
C ASN A 615 -5.25 18.65 -4.65
N PRO A 616 -4.80 18.23 -3.47
CA PRO A 616 -4.10 16.95 -3.28
C PRO A 616 -4.94 15.72 -3.63
N TRP A 617 -6.27 15.78 -3.60
CA TRP A 617 -7.17 14.68 -3.95
C TRP A 617 -7.24 14.37 -5.46
N TRP A 618 -6.87 15.31 -6.35
CA TRP A 618 -6.68 15.05 -7.79
C TRP A 618 -5.49 14.12 -8.08
N THR A 619 -4.78 13.75 -7.10
CA THR A 619 -3.51 13.06 -7.22
C THR A 619 -3.65 11.56 -7.31
N SER A 620 -4.79 10.99 -6.97
CA SER A 620 -5.09 9.58 -7.13
C SER A 620 -6.01 9.36 -8.31
N ILE A 621 -5.68 8.41 -9.16
CA ILE A 621 -6.50 8.04 -10.31
C ILE A 621 -7.47 6.95 -9.86
N PRO A 622 -8.78 7.10 -10.09
CA PRO A 622 -9.73 6.03 -9.84
C PRO A 622 -9.35 4.75 -10.59
N THR A 623 -9.61 3.61 -9.99
CA THR A 623 -9.32 2.29 -10.58
C THR A 623 -9.99 2.12 -11.94
N VAL A 624 -11.18 2.70 -12.10
CA VAL A 624 -11.94 2.70 -13.34
C VAL A 624 -12.16 4.13 -13.78
N LEU A 625 -11.61 4.51 -14.92
CA LEU A 625 -11.91 5.79 -15.57
C LEU A 625 -13.20 5.67 -16.40
N PRO A 626 -14.00 6.74 -16.51
CA PRO A 626 -15.27 6.73 -17.22
C PRO A 626 -15.09 6.75 -18.75
N THR A 627 -14.52 5.68 -19.28
CA THR A 627 -14.38 5.44 -20.72
C THR A 627 -15.67 4.88 -21.30
N THR A 628 -16.03 5.32 -22.50
CA THR A 628 -17.17 4.78 -23.26
C THR A 628 -16.85 3.38 -23.79
N LYS A 629 -17.90 2.65 -24.21
CA LYS A 629 -17.71 1.35 -24.87
C LYS A 629 -16.86 1.48 -26.13
N GLN A 630 -17.07 2.51 -26.95
CA GLN A 630 -16.31 2.73 -28.19
C GLN A 630 -14.83 3.00 -27.90
N GLU A 631 -14.52 3.80 -26.89
CA GLU A 631 -13.14 4.06 -26.44
C GLU A 631 -12.46 2.78 -25.93
N ASN A 632 -13.17 1.97 -25.14
CA ASN A 632 -12.67 0.68 -24.69
C ASN A 632 -12.44 -0.30 -25.83
N ASP A 633 -13.34 -0.38 -26.79
CA ASP A 633 -13.21 -1.23 -27.99
C ASP A 633 -11.99 -0.79 -28.84
N MET A 634 -11.74 0.53 -28.94
CA MET A 634 -10.56 1.07 -29.63
C MET A 634 -9.27 0.65 -28.92
N ILE A 635 -9.17 0.84 -27.61
CA ILE A 635 -8.00 0.40 -26.81
C ILE A 635 -7.81 -1.11 -26.95
N ALA A 636 -8.87 -1.90 -26.84
CA ALA A 636 -8.81 -3.36 -26.90
C ALA A 636 -8.36 -3.88 -28.29
N SER A 637 -8.54 -3.11 -29.36
CA SER A 637 -8.06 -3.47 -30.70
C SER A 637 -6.53 -3.52 -30.78
N TYR A 638 -5.83 -2.87 -29.86
CA TYR A 638 -4.37 -2.87 -29.77
C TYR A 638 -3.90 -3.85 -28.68
N THR A 639 -3.75 -5.11 -29.06
CA THR A 639 -3.40 -6.20 -28.13
C THR A 639 -2.09 -5.98 -27.36
N GLU A 640 -1.17 -5.19 -27.91
CA GLU A 640 0.10 -4.85 -27.26
C GLU A 640 -0.07 -3.93 -26.04
N LEU A 641 -1.22 -3.22 -25.91
CA LEU A 641 -1.59 -2.42 -24.76
C LEU A 641 -2.29 -3.26 -23.68
N GLY A 642 -2.85 -4.39 -24.07
CA GLY A 642 -3.54 -5.29 -23.17
C GLY A 642 -2.60 -5.93 -22.15
N SER A 643 -3.18 -6.51 -21.11
CA SER A 643 -2.41 -7.20 -20.05
C SER A 643 -1.51 -8.32 -20.58
N GLU A 644 -1.75 -8.81 -21.80
CA GLU A 644 -0.97 -9.86 -22.48
C GLU A 644 0.03 -9.32 -23.49
N GLY A 645 -0.03 -8.05 -23.83
CA GLY A 645 0.84 -7.42 -24.82
C GLY A 645 2.28 -7.21 -24.32
N LYS A 646 3.18 -6.85 -25.22
CA LYS A 646 4.59 -6.55 -24.91
C LYS A 646 4.77 -5.53 -23.80
N PHE A 647 3.89 -4.55 -23.75
CA PHE A 647 3.89 -3.47 -22.77
C PHE A 647 2.92 -3.73 -21.62
N GLY A 648 2.29 -4.89 -21.62
CA GLY A 648 1.37 -5.30 -20.58
C GLY A 648 2.07 -5.95 -19.37
N THR A 649 1.27 -6.27 -18.36
CA THR A 649 1.74 -6.82 -17.07
C THR A 649 1.11 -8.15 -16.72
N LYS A 650 0.57 -8.88 -17.70
CA LYS A 650 -0.12 -10.14 -17.41
C LYS A 650 0.81 -11.20 -16.86
N LYS A 651 0.26 -11.93 -15.91
CA LYS A 651 0.86 -13.13 -15.33
C LYS A 651 1.41 -14.09 -16.40
N GLY A 652 2.66 -14.54 -16.19
CA GLY A 652 3.31 -15.51 -17.07
C GLY A 652 3.98 -14.94 -18.33
N LYS A 653 3.79 -13.64 -18.63
CA LYS A 653 4.51 -12.98 -19.72
C LYS A 653 5.62 -12.09 -19.20
N VAL A 654 6.76 -12.14 -19.83
CA VAL A 654 7.88 -11.27 -19.50
C VAL A 654 7.55 -9.87 -20.01
N ASN A 655 7.42 -8.91 -19.08
CA ASN A 655 7.24 -7.51 -19.41
C ASN A 655 8.57 -6.95 -19.94
N ILE A 656 8.51 -6.03 -20.91
CA ILE A 656 9.68 -5.34 -21.47
C ILE A 656 10.58 -4.72 -20.40
N PHE A 657 10.01 -4.25 -19.28
CA PHE A 657 10.78 -3.67 -18.18
C PHE A 657 11.62 -4.74 -17.47
N VAL A 658 11.07 -5.95 -17.30
CA VAL A 658 11.81 -7.10 -16.74
C VAL A 658 13.01 -7.43 -17.63
N ASP A 659 12.82 -7.46 -18.95
CA ASP A 659 13.88 -7.74 -19.90
C ASP A 659 14.98 -6.68 -19.84
N ILE A 660 14.61 -5.40 -19.75
CA ILE A 660 15.59 -4.32 -19.63
C ILE A 660 16.40 -4.45 -18.34
N ILE A 661 15.77 -4.73 -17.20
CA ILE A 661 16.50 -4.92 -15.93
C ILE A 661 17.43 -6.14 -16.03
N ALA A 662 16.96 -7.26 -16.58
CA ALA A 662 17.72 -8.51 -16.65
C ALA A 662 18.85 -8.49 -17.67
N SER A 663 18.61 -7.94 -18.85
CA SER A 663 19.46 -8.11 -20.03
C SER A 663 19.81 -6.79 -20.76
N GLY A 664 19.29 -5.67 -20.28
CA GLY A 664 19.37 -4.42 -21.00
C GLY A 664 18.59 -4.46 -22.31
N TYR A 665 19.03 -3.71 -23.29
CA TYR A 665 18.38 -3.64 -24.61
C TYR A 665 18.67 -4.84 -25.52
N SER A 666 19.34 -5.87 -25.03
CA SER A 666 19.49 -7.14 -25.72
C SER A 666 18.42 -8.19 -25.35
N GLY A 667 17.47 -7.84 -24.52
CA GLY A 667 16.35 -8.70 -24.11
C GLY A 667 15.47 -9.07 -25.31
N GLU A 668 14.92 -10.27 -25.31
CA GLU A 668 14.19 -10.87 -26.44
C GLU A 668 12.97 -10.03 -26.87
N ASN A 669 12.27 -9.40 -25.91
CA ASN A 669 11.07 -8.60 -26.18
C ASN A 669 11.36 -7.12 -26.38
N VAL A 670 12.62 -6.69 -26.29
CA VAL A 670 13.01 -5.29 -26.38
C VAL A 670 13.20 -4.90 -27.85
N PRO A 671 12.48 -3.87 -28.36
CA PRO A 671 12.54 -3.48 -29.79
C PRO A 671 13.91 -3.02 -30.29
N GLY A 672 14.81 -2.62 -29.39
CA GLY A 672 16.11 -2.08 -29.71
C GLY A 672 16.68 -1.26 -28.57
N ASP A 673 17.46 -0.24 -28.85
CA ASP A 673 17.93 0.70 -27.82
C ASP A 673 16.77 1.52 -27.20
N ARG A 674 17.07 2.39 -26.25
CA ARG A 674 16.07 3.23 -25.57
C ARG A 674 15.22 4.02 -26.56
N ALA A 675 15.85 4.64 -27.56
CA ALA A 675 15.15 5.47 -28.53
C ALA A 675 14.21 4.63 -29.43
N ALA A 676 14.66 3.47 -29.87
CA ALA A 676 13.86 2.53 -30.68
C ALA A 676 12.70 1.98 -29.85
N THR A 677 12.94 1.64 -28.58
CA THR A 677 11.91 1.13 -27.64
C THR A 677 10.84 2.19 -27.39
N LEU A 678 11.22 3.41 -27.07
CA LEU A 678 10.27 4.52 -26.86
C LEU A 678 9.49 4.84 -28.12
N THR A 679 10.13 4.80 -29.30
CA THR A 679 9.47 5.04 -30.59
C THR A 679 8.42 3.96 -30.87
N ALA A 680 8.76 2.69 -30.70
CA ALA A 680 7.83 1.58 -30.91
C ALA A 680 6.62 1.69 -29.98
N LEU A 681 6.86 2.04 -28.73
CA LEU A 681 5.82 2.19 -27.71
C LEU A 681 4.91 3.38 -28.05
N ARG A 682 5.46 4.56 -28.31
CA ARG A 682 4.70 5.77 -28.65
C ARG A 682 3.86 5.58 -29.93
N ASN A 683 4.38 4.88 -30.93
CA ASN A 683 3.62 4.57 -32.12
C ASN A 683 2.39 3.70 -31.81
N THR A 684 2.51 2.73 -30.91
CA THR A 684 1.39 1.89 -30.49
C THR A 684 0.35 2.71 -29.72
N TRP A 685 0.77 3.57 -28.77
CA TRP A 685 -0.14 4.42 -27.99
C TRP A 685 -0.84 5.46 -28.87
N ASN A 686 -0.10 6.13 -29.75
CA ASN A 686 -0.67 7.14 -30.65
C ASN A 686 -1.66 6.49 -31.66
N GLY A 687 -1.36 5.30 -32.14
CA GLY A 687 -2.28 4.56 -33.01
C GLY A 687 -3.60 4.19 -32.34
N ALA A 688 -3.57 3.93 -31.04
CA ALA A 688 -4.75 3.62 -30.22
C ALA A 688 -5.45 4.86 -29.64
N ASN A 689 -4.90 6.05 -29.80
CA ASN A 689 -5.29 7.27 -29.09
C ASN A 689 -5.38 7.06 -27.55
N TYR A 690 -4.51 6.19 -27.04
CA TYR A 690 -4.64 5.68 -25.66
C TYR A 690 -4.65 6.78 -24.60
N LEU A 691 -3.63 7.64 -24.65
CA LEU A 691 -3.48 8.70 -23.65
C LEU A 691 -4.54 9.79 -23.82
N GLU A 692 -4.94 10.12 -25.03
CA GLU A 692 -6.04 11.05 -25.32
C GLU A 692 -7.36 10.53 -24.73
N ILE A 693 -7.72 9.26 -24.99
CA ILE A 693 -8.91 8.63 -24.42
C ILE A 693 -8.89 8.66 -22.89
N LYS A 694 -7.71 8.38 -22.28
CA LYS A 694 -7.57 8.40 -20.82
C LYS A 694 -7.71 9.82 -20.26
N ASN A 695 -7.14 10.82 -20.92
CA ASN A 695 -7.27 12.21 -20.54
C ASN A 695 -8.69 12.74 -20.73
N ASP A 696 -9.39 12.38 -21.79
CA ASP A 696 -10.79 12.73 -21.96
C ASP A 696 -11.68 12.14 -20.86
N ALA A 697 -11.41 10.90 -20.48
CA ALA A 697 -12.11 10.25 -19.36
C ALA A 697 -11.79 10.94 -18.03
N TRP A 698 -10.54 11.35 -17.82
CA TRP A 698 -10.10 12.09 -16.64
C TRP A 698 -10.76 13.48 -16.56
N ALA A 699 -10.79 14.21 -17.68
CA ALA A 699 -11.45 15.50 -17.75
C ALA A 699 -12.98 15.41 -17.50
N ARG A 700 -13.64 14.38 -18.02
CA ARG A 700 -15.06 14.10 -17.70
C ARG A 700 -15.29 13.89 -16.21
N LEU A 701 -14.38 13.17 -15.56
CA LEU A 701 -14.46 12.93 -14.13
C LEU A 701 -14.23 14.19 -13.28
N GLN A 702 -13.27 15.02 -13.70
CA GLN A 702 -13.00 16.32 -13.07
C GLN A 702 -14.22 17.26 -13.18
N ALA A 703 -14.77 17.41 -14.37
CA ALA A 703 -15.96 18.23 -14.60
C ALA A 703 -17.16 17.74 -13.77
N PHE A 704 -17.35 16.44 -13.68
CA PHE A 704 -18.39 15.85 -12.85
C PHE A 704 -18.22 16.18 -11.37
N TYR A 705 -16.98 16.08 -10.85
CA TYR A 705 -16.71 16.43 -9.45
C TYR A 705 -16.96 17.92 -9.15
N GLU A 706 -16.57 18.81 -10.06
CA GLU A 706 -16.87 20.23 -9.93
C GLU A 706 -18.37 20.53 -9.92
N GLU A 707 -19.14 19.75 -10.64
CA GLU A 707 -20.60 19.87 -10.66
C GLU A 707 -21.23 19.40 -9.34
N LEU A 708 -20.72 18.31 -8.75
CA LEU A 708 -21.18 17.81 -7.46
C LEU A 708 -20.93 18.78 -6.28
N ASN A 709 -19.98 19.68 -6.43
CA ASN A 709 -19.59 20.63 -5.38
C ASN A 709 -20.21 22.03 -5.56
N LYS A 710 -21.03 22.23 -6.59
CA LYS A 710 -21.82 23.47 -6.81
C LYS A 710 -23.17 23.41 -6.10
#